data_39602ca2adb79ec8553c63c0dddcd936
#
_entry.id   39602ca2adb79ec8553c63c0dddcd936
#
_cell.length_a   1.000
_cell.length_b   1.000
_cell.length_c   1.000
_cell.angle_alpha   90.00
_cell.angle_beta   90.00
_cell.angle_gamma   90.00
#
_symmetry.space_group_name_H-M   'P 1'
#
loop_
_entity.id
_entity.type
_entity.pdbx_description
1 polymer ?
#
loop_
_entity_poly.entity_id
_entity_poly.type
_entity_poly.pdbx_seq_one_letter_code
_entity_poly.pdbx_strand_id
1 'polypeptide(L)'
;MEKKYTFENLDCPHCAKKLEDKIGAVEGVHSAKVEFPSCVVTLDIEESMEETIEAEMERIVSEEETDVHIHEEGCCHHHEDHEHHEGCCCGHHDHEEEETATYMFKVEDIDCANCAAKLESKIAQLEGISNVSLNFMKSTLQYDCAHDAGSDMRAKVEALIAKEEPDAKVTFTGHKHHHHHHEHEHHEEKTYVVTSNTHKYRMEGIDCADCAAKLEGKLAGIQGISRVQISFMNSTLQFDCESSETERILQEVKEIARREEPDTSISELSHGSVQNKEEKEDHTMLYRLIAGAVLFAVAMGMHGTLQYVIAAVSYVILGYDVILKAFKGIGRGQLFDEHFLMTIATFAAIYLGDMKEATGVMLFYQIGEYFQDMAVAKSRASIGALMDIRPEFAVVKRDNQWIKVNPEEVSTGEVVRVKPGERIPLDGIVTSGASSLNTASLTGESKPRDVDIGSEVISGSVNETGVLEIQVTKEYGESTVARILDLVENQDSRKATAENFITKFSRVYTPAVVFSAVAVAVIVGLMGKGWDTGIYRACTFLVISCPCALVISIPLSFFAGIGGLSSRGVLVKGANLIEALAKVEVVVMDKTGTLTSGEFAVEEMYGEHTDTVLEYAAYAETYSNHPVALGIKASYGKAVDESRIQDVKEIAGRGVSCTVDGHAVLAGNYKLMSDYGVVCEERKDSGTLVYVAEDGKYLGVLVLRDQLKEDALSAVEQLHKEGKRVYIVSGDNQQIVDEVASKLHADKAFGGCLPEQKVQHVKDIKANAVTAFVGDGVNDAPVITSSDLGIAMGALGADAAIEAADVVIMDDKPSKISLAIASSKRILKVANENICFAILIKVVTLILGAFGIANMWMAIFADTGVAMLCVLNSLRLLHIARK
;
A
#
# COMPACT_ATOMS: atom_id res chain seq x y z
N MET A 1 -28.84 -52.14 -6.65
CA MET A 1 -29.34 -50.85 -7.17
C MET A 1 -28.20 -49.87 -7.15
N GLU A 2 -27.93 -49.18 -8.29
CA GLU A 2 -26.87 -48.18 -8.35
C GLU A 2 -27.41 -46.82 -7.92
N LYS A 3 -26.78 -46.17 -6.94
CA LYS A 3 -27.07 -44.81 -6.49
C LYS A 3 -25.87 -43.93 -6.56
N LYS A 4 -26.09 -42.66 -6.78
CA LYS A 4 -25.03 -41.66 -6.86
C LYS A 4 -25.27 -40.55 -5.85
N TYR A 5 -24.20 -40.18 -5.14
CA TYR A 5 -24.15 -39.12 -4.16
C TYR A 5 -22.98 -38.20 -4.50
N THR A 6 -23.03 -36.96 -4.06
CA THR A 6 -21.93 -36.00 -4.17
C THR A 6 -21.46 -35.65 -2.76
N PHE A 7 -20.14 -35.69 -2.52
CA PHE A 7 -19.52 -35.27 -1.28
C PHE A 7 -19.00 -33.86 -1.44
N GLU A 8 -19.61 -32.90 -0.76
CA GLU A 8 -19.11 -31.54 -0.71
C GLU A 8 -17.99 -31.40 0.33
N ASN A 9 -16.99 -30.56 0.02
CA ASN A 9 -15.82 -30.28 0.87
C ASN A 9 -14.84 -31.46 1.05
N LEU A 10 -14.81 -32.40 0.13
CA LEU A 10 -13.81 -33.49 0.14
C LEU A 10 -12.55 -33.08 -0.61
N ASP A 11 -11.59 -32.46 0.09
CA ASP A 11 -10.41 -31.80 -0.51
C ASP A 11 -9.16 -32.72 -0.63
N CYS A 12 -9.26 -33.95 -0.19
CA CYS A 12 -8.09 -34.83 -0.08
C CYS A 12 -8.28 -36.16 -0.83
N PRO A 13 -7.45 -36.49 -1.82
CA PRO A 13 -7.54 -37.79 -2.51
C PRO A 13 -7.36 -39.00 -1.57
N HIS A 14 -6.60 -38.84 -0.50
CA HIS A 14 -6.40 -39.89 0.49
C HIS A 14 -7.64 -40.10 1.35
N CYS A 15 -8.33 -39.00 1.70
CA CYS A 15 -9.61 -39.02 2.42
C CYS A 15 -10.70 -39.66 1.57
N ALA A 16 -10.77 -39.30 0.27
CA ALA A 16 -11.68 -39.92 -0.69
C ALA A 16 -11.50 -41.44 -0.72
N LYS A 17 -10.26 -41.93 -0.80
CA LYS A 17 -9.97 -43.36 -0.79
C LYS A 17 -10.31 -44.04 0.54
N LYS A 18 -10.09 -43.38 1.67
CA LYS A 18 -10.42 -43.87 3.00
C LYS A 18 -11.93 -44.01 3.20
N LEU A 19 -12.71 -43.05 2.72
CA LEU A 19 -14.16 -43.09 2.72
C LEU A 19 -14.67 -44.22 1.81
N GLU A 20 -14.14 -44.36 0.58
CA GLU A 20 -14.45 -45.45 -0.33
C GLU A 20 -14.27 -46.82 0.30
N ASP A 21 -13.14 -47.06 0.98
CA ASP A 21 -12.83 -48.34 1.61
C ASP A 21 -13.76 -48.61 2.79
N LYS A 22 -14.15 -47.60 3.58
CA LYS A 22 -15.05 -47.76 4.75
C LYS A 22 -16.51 -47.91 4.35
N ILE A 23 -17.00 -47.13 3.39
CA ILE A 23 -18.36 -47.24 2.87
C ILE A 23 -18.52 -48.56 2.12
N GLY A 24 -17.52 -49.00 1.38
CA GLY A 24 -17.53 -50.34 0.73
C GLY A 24 -17.53 -51.53 1.69
N ALA A 25 -17.23 -51.33 2.99
CA ALA A 25 -17.28 -52.35 4.02
C ALA A 25 -18.64 -52.44 4.76
N VAL A 26 -19.59 -51.57 4.43
CA VAL A 26 -20.93 -51.55 5.04
C VAL A 26 -21.74 -52.74 4.53
N GLU A 27 -22.47 -53.42 5.47
CA GLU A 27 -23.28 -54.56 5.14
C GLU A 27 -24.43 -54.15 4.19
N GLY A 28 -24.52 -54.79 3.02
CA GLY A 28 -25.49 -54.47 1.98
C GLY A 28 -24.94 -53.59 0.84
N VAL A 29 -23.67 -53.12 0.91
CA VAL A 29 -22.98 -52.42 -0.17
C VAL A 29 -22.16 -53.44 -0.99
N HIS A 30 -22.47 -53.58 -2.28
CA HIS A 30 -21.75 -54.50 -3.18
C HIS A 30 -20.51 -53.86 -3.77
N SER A 31 -20.56 -52.57 -4.07
CA SER A 31 -19.41 -51.76 -4.43
C SER A 31 -19.61 -50.29 -4.09
N ALA A 32 -18.52 -49.64 -3.70
CA ALA A 32 -18.46 -48.21 -3.50
C ALA A 32 -17.26 -47.63 -4.30
N LYS A 33 -17.46 -46.50 -4.98
CA LYS A 33 -16.43 -45.82 -5.72
C LYS A 33 -16.57 -44.31 -5.51
N VAL A 34 -15.50 -43.67 -5.01
CA VAL A 34 -15.42 -42.23 -4.84
C VAL A 34 -14.47 -41.67 -5.90
N GLU A 35 -14.99 -40.88 -6.82
CA GLU A 35 -14.21 -40.25 -7.87
C GLU A 35 -13.72 -38.86 -7.47
N PHE A 36 -12.42 -38.70 -7.27
CA PHE A 36 -11.77 -37.43 -6.99
C PHE A 36 -11.09 -36.92 -8.27
N PRO A 37 -11.19 -35.63 -8.66
CA PRO A 37 -11.71 -34.48 -7.86
C PRO A 37 -13.20 -34.18 -8.06
N SER A 38 -13.96 -34.98 -8.79
CA SER A 38 -15.41 -34.72 -8.97
C SER A 38 -16.25 -34.98 -7.72
N CYS A 39 -15.66 -35.64 -6.72
CA CYS A 39 -16.31 -35.99 -5.44
C CYS A 39 -17.65 -36.72 -5.56
N VAL A 40 -17.86 -37.38 -6.71
CA VAL A 40 -19.05 -38.21 -6.96
C VAL A 40 -18.83 -39.59 -6.40
N VAL A 41 -19.78 -40.05 -5.61
CA VAL A 41 -19.78 -41.39 -5.02
C VAL A 41 -20.82 -42.25 -5.73
N THR A 42 -20.39 -43.36 -6.30
CA THR A 42 -21.28 -44.35 -6.92
C THR A 42 -21.30 -45.59 -6.03
N LEU A 43 -22.51 -45.94 -5.55
CA LEU A 43 -22.75 -47.11 -4.68
C LEU A 43 -23.63 -48.10 -5.43
N ASP A 44 -23.26 -49.39 -5.40
CA ASP A 44 -24.15 -50.48 -5.73
C ASP A 44 -24.65 -51.13 -4.43
N ILE A 45 -25.92 -50.98 -4.10
CA ILE A 45 -26.51 -51.31 -2.82
C ILE A 45 -27.71 -52.28 -2.95
N GLU A 46 -28.02 -52.97 -1.85
CA GLU A 46 -29.18 -53.87 -1.77
C GLU A 46 -30.41 -53.01 -1.47
N GLU A 47 -31.43 -53.04 -2.35
CA GLU A 47 -32.66 -52.20 -2.36
C GLU A 47 -33.43 -52.30 -1.04
N SER A 48 -33.30 -53.41 -0.29
CA SER A 48 -33.97 -53.65 0.97
C SER A 48 -33.29 -52.98 2.19
N MET A 49 -32.06 -52.49 2.02
CA MET A 49 -31.23 -51.91 3.08
C MET A 49 -30.87 -50.42 2.87
N GLU A 50 -31.48 -49.77 1.89
CA GLU A 50 -31.19 -48.43 1.45
C GLU A 50 -31.10 -47.40 2.60
N GLU A 51 -32.17 -47.23 3.37
CA GLU A 51 -32.21 -46.29 4.52
C GLU A 51 -31.12 -46.58 5.60
N THR A 52 -30.77 -47.86 5.78
CA THR A 52 -29.76 -48.27 6.77
C THR A 52 -28.36 -47.96 6.28
N ILE A 53 -28.13 -48.13 4.96
CA ILE A 53 -26.83 -47.85 4.31
C ILE A 53 -26.61 -46.36 4.25
N GLU A 54 -27.61 -45.55 3.95
CA GLU A 54 -27.53 -44.09 3.95
C GLU A 54 -27.18 -43.55 5.35
N ALA A 55 -27.90 -44.00 6.39
CA ALA A 55 -27.59 -43.57 7.75
C ALA A 55 -26.17 -43.97 8.23
N GLU A 56 -25.67 -45.14 7.80
CA GLU A 56 -24.36 -45.62 8.15
C GLU A 56 -23.28 -44.89 7.33
N MET A 57 -23.55 -44.50 6.07
CA MET A 57 -22.68 -43.66 5.26
C MET A 57 -22.52 -42.24 5.84
N GLU A 58 -23.62 -41.60 6.23
CA GLU A 58 -23.60 -40.31 6.94
C GLU A 58 -22.79 -40.38 8.24
N ARG A 59 -22.93 -41.46 9.01
CA ARG A 59 -22.18 -41.65 10.23
C ARG A 59 -20.68 -41.82 9.94
N ILE A 60 -20.32 -42.61 8.94
CA ILE A 60 -18.91 -42.83 8.55
C ILE A 60 -18.27 -41.51 8.06
N VAL A 61 -18.98 -40.73 7.26
CA VAL A 61 -18.49 -39.45 6.78
C VAL A 61 -18.32 -38.46 7.92
N SER A 62 -19.31 -38.34 8.82
CA SER A 62 -19.20 -37.41 9.96
C SER A 62 -18.12 -37.81 10.97
N GLU A 63 -17.78 -39.12 11.12
CA GLU A 63 -16.71 -39.59 12.01
C GLU A 63 -15.32 -39.42 11.43
N GLU A 64 -15.17 -39.43 10.10
CA GLU A 64 -13.88 -39.38 9.43
C GLU A 64 -13.50 -37.99 8.92
N GLU A 65 -14.49 -37.23 8.43
CA GLU A 65 -14.34 -35.89 7.89
C GLU A 65 -15.56 -35.05 8.30
N THR A 66 -15.41 -34.26 9.34
CA THR A 66 -16.49 -33.48 9.96
C THR A 66 -17.07 -32.39 9.07
N ASP A 67 -16.34 -31.99 8.02
CA ASP A 67 -16.71 -30.88 7.13
C ASP A 67 -17.23 -31.36 5.75
N VAL A 68 -17.39 -32.69 5.56
CA VAL A 68 -17.90 -33.28 4.31
C VAL A 68 -19.41 -33.51 4.43
N HIS A 69 -20.17 -32.99 3.44
CA HIS A 69 -21.62 -33.14 3.34
C HIS A 69 -21.99 -34.07 2.17
N ILE A 70 -23.09 -34.81 2.32
CA ILE A 70 -23.57 -35.82 1.37
C ILE A 70 -24.86 -35.32 0.70
N HIS A 71 -24.90 -35.32 -0.63
CA HIS A 71 -26.07 -34.98 -1.43
C HIS A 71 -26.39 -36.09 -2.43
N GLU A 72 -27.65 -36.47 -2.53
CA GLU A 72 -28.13 -37.44 -3.50
C GLU A 72 -28.33 -36.77 -4.89
N GLU A 73 -27.79 -37.33 -5.96
CA GLU A 73 -28.02 -36.86 -7.34
C GLU A 73 -29.48 -37.12 -7.74
N GLY A 74 -30.33 -36.08 -7.70
CA GLY A 74 -31.72 -36.18 -8.13
C GLY A 74 -32.74 -35.33 -7.37
N CYS A 75 -32.38 -34.68 -6.27
CA CYS A 75 -33.27 -33.78 -5.57
C CYS A 75 -33.08 -32.33 -6.05
N CYS A 76 -33.95 -31.93 -6.90
CA CYS A 76 -34.58 -30.62 -7.18
C CYS A 76 -33.77 -29.36 -7.08
N HIS A 77 -33.31 -28.86 -8.24
CA HIS A 77 -33.17 -27.43 -8.46
C HIS A 77 -34.28 -26.91 -9.36
N HIS A 78 -35.19 -26.11 -8.81
CA HIS A 78 -35.81 -24.99 -9.52
C HIS A 78 -36.37 -24.00 -8.49
N HIS A 79 -35.69 -22.88 -8.36
CA HIS A 79 -36.30 -21.65 -7.91
C HIS A 79 -36.92 -20.96 -9.12
N GLU A 80 -38.25 -20.90 -9.14
CA GLU A 80 -39.00 -19.72 -9.58
C GLU A 80 -40.45 -19.90 -9.06
N ASP A 81 -40.87 -18.92 -8.25
CA ASP A 81 -42.19 -18.49 -7.91
C ASP A 81 -43.36 -19.52 -7.93
N HIS A 82 -43.88 -19.81 -6.78
CA HIS A 82 -45.29 -19.71 -6.37
C HIS A 82 -45.70 -20.73 -5.29
N GLU A 83 -46.36 -20.16 -4.25
CA GLU A 83 -47.45 -20.71 -3.42
C GLU A 83 -47.35 -22.12 -2.80
N HIS A 84 -47.51 -22.10 -1.51
CA HIS A 84 -47.83 -23.19 -0.58
C HIS A 84 -48.45 -24.46 -1.13
N HIS A 85 -47.77 -25.59 -0.92
CA HIS A 85 -48.45 -26.85 -0.63
C HIS A 85 -47.65 -27.61 0.43
N GLU A 86 -48.38 -27.96 1.50
CA GLU A 86 -47.90 -28.77 2.61
C GLU A 86 -47.54 -30.20 2.15
N GLY A 87 -46.39 -30.67 2.66
CA GLY A 87 -46.08 -32.10 2.68
C GLY A 87 -44.75 -32.48 2.04
N CYS A 88 -43.64 -32.10 2.65
CA CYS A 88 -42.36 -32.79 2.47
C CYS A 88 -41.70 -33.00 3.84
N CYS A 89 -41.40 -34.27 4.13
CA CYS A 89 -40.89 -34.72 5.41
C CYS A 89 -39.40 -34.41 5.50
N CYS A 90 -39.07 -33.18 5.89
CA CYS A 90 -37.72 -32.86 6.41
C CYS A 90 -37.92 -32.32 7.81
N GLY A 91 -37.57 -33.13 8.79
CA GLY A 91 -37.63 -32.70 10.18
C GLY A 91 -36.66 -31.57 10.41
N HIS A 92 -37.17 -30.37 10.61
CA HIS A 92 -36.40 -29.25 11.13
C HIS A 92 -36.03 -29.56 12.57
N HIS A 93 -34.78 -29.81 12.84
CA HIS A 93 -34.20 -29.46 14.12
C HIS A 93 -33.62 -28.04 13.96
N ASP A 94 -34.35 -27.08 14.56
CA ASP A 94 -33.85 -25.71 14.72
C ASP A 94 -32.58 -25.75 15.58
N HIS A 95 -31.43 -25.71 14.94
CA HIS A 95 -30.23 -25.09 15.48
C HIS A 95 -30.12 -23.74 14.80
N GLU A 96 -30.48 -22.67 15.51
CA GLU A 96 -30.17 -21.30 15.15
C GLU A 96 -28.64 -21.21 15.08
N GLU A 97 -28.07 -21.33 13.90
CA GLU A 97 -26.69 -20.86 13.61
C GLU A 97 -26.74 -19.34 13.63
N GLU A 98 -26.17 -18.74 14.67
CA GLU A 98 -25.98 -17.29 14.78
C GLU A 98 -25.06 -16.82 13.64
N GLU A 99 -25.63 -16.09 12.67
CA GLU A 99 -24.84 -15.41 11.64
C GLU A 99 -23.84 -14.46 12.31
N THR A 100 -22.54 -14.72 12.17
CA THR A 100 -21.48 -13.88 12.71
C THR A 100 -21.02 -12.87 11.66
N ALA A 101 -20.73 -11.65 12.09
CA ALA A 101 -20.19 -10.58 11.25
C ALA A 101 -18.93 -10.01 11.87
N THR A 102 -17.93 -9.68 11.02
CA THR A 102 -16.72 -8.97 11.45
C THR A 102 -16.96 -7.48 11.45
N TYR A 103 -16.83 -6.84 12.59
CA TYR A 103 -16.96 -5.41 12.81
C TYR A 103 -15.59 -4.75 12.79
N MET A 104 -15.42 -3.68 12.02
CA MET A 104 -14.17 -2.95 11.87
C MET A 104 -14.31 -1.50 12.34
N PHE A 105 -13.31 -1.04 13.09
CA PHE A 105 -13.23 0.31 13.62
C PHE A 105 -11.86 0.91 13.36
N LYS A 106 -11.82 2.20 13.21
CA LYS A 106 -10.61 2.99 13.30
C LYS A 106 -10.54 3.56 14.72
N VAL A 107 -9.46 3.26 15.46
CA VAL A 107 -9.23 3.73 16.83
C VAL A 107 -7.95 4.56 16.84
N GLU A 108 -8.11 5.88 16.82
CA GLU A 108 -7.00 6.83 16.81
C GLU A 108 -6.71 7.33 18.22
N ASP A 109 -5.49 7.85 18.43
CA ASP A 109 -5.08 8.52 19.67
C ASP A 109 -4.95 7.56 20.87
N ILE A 110 -4.57 6.30 20.67
CA ILE A 110 -4.11 5.39 21.75
C ILE A 110 -2.66 5.77 22.11
N ASP A 111 -2.36 5.95 23.39
CA ASP A 111 -1.08 6.50 23.84
C ASP A 111 0.12 5.57 23.59
N CYS A 112 -0.06 4.24 23.61
CA CYS A 112 1.07 3.32 23.47
C CYS A 112 0.62 1.91 23.02
N ALA A 113 1.56 1.13 22.45
CA ALA A 113 1.31 -0.26 22.03
C ALA A 113 0.87 -1.15 23.21
N ASN A 114 1.35 -0.90 24.43
CA ASN A 114 0.93 -1.65 25.61
C ASN A 114 -0.51 -1.28 26.05
N CYS A 115 -0.93 -0.02 25.83
CA CYS A 115 -2.31 0.41 26.01
C CYS A 115 -3.23 -0.29 25.01
N ALA A 116 -2.82 -0.38 23.75
CA ALA A 116 -3.55 -1.09 22.71
C ALA A 116 -3.71 -2.59 23.04
N ALA A 117 -2.65 -3.27 23.44
CA ALA A 117 -2.69 -4.69 23.84
C ALA A 117 -3.59 -4.94 25.06
N LYS A 118 -3.59 -4.03 26.05
CA LYS A 118 -4.51 -4.11 27.19
C LYS A 118 -5.96 -3.90 26.78
N LEU A 119 -6.20 -2.96 25.88
CA LEU A 119 -7.54 -2.67 25.36
C LEU A 119 -8.06 -3.85 24.54
N GLU A 120 -7.24 -4.43 23.67
CA GLU A 120 -7.53 -5.66 22.93
C GLU A 120 -7.91 -6.82 23.87
N SER A 121 -7.12 -7.08 24.89
CA SER A 121 -7.40 -8.11 25.90
C SER A 121 -8.72 -7.89 26.65
N LYS A 122 -9.08 -6.63 26.94
CA LYS A 122 -10.34 -6.30 27.62
C LYS A 122 -11.55 -6.43 26.70
N ILE A 123 -11.40 -6.08 25.41
CA ILE A 123 -12.46 -6.26 24.41
C ILE A 123 -12.71 -7.76 24.20
N ALA A 124 -11.64 -8.57 24.14
CA ALA A 124 -11.74 -10.03 24.01
C ALA A 124 -12.42 -10.73 25.21
N GLN A 125 -12.56 -10.05 26.35
CA GLN A 125 -13.26 -10.57 27.53
C GLN A 125 -14.78 -10.28 27.52
N LEU A 126 -15.29 -9.54 26.56
CA LEU A 126 -16.73 -9.29 26.41
C LEU A 126 -17.42 -10.55 25.89
N GLU A 127 -18.47 -11.01 26.60
CA GLU A 127 -19.27 -12.16 26.14
C GLU A 127 -19.91 -11.89 24.79
N GLY A 128 -19.74 -12.79 23.82
CA GLY A 128 -20.31 -12.67 22.47
C GLY A 128 -19.37 -12.02 21.46
N ILE A 129 -18.09 -11.79 21.80
CA ILE A 129 -17.05 -11.32 20.89
C ILE A 129 -16.01 -12.42 20.68
N SER A 130 -15.57 -12.60 19.43
CA SER A 130 -14.47 -13.49 19.05
C SER A 130 -13.52 -12.77 18.09
N ASN A 131 -12.34 -13.34 17.84
CA ASN A 131 -11.35 -12.87 16.86
C ASN A 131 -11.00 -11.38 16.98
N VAL A 132 -10.83 -10.88 18.21
CA VAL A 132 -10.45 -9.48 18.44
C VAL A 132 -9.01 -9.23 18.00
N SER A 133 -8.79 -8.19 17.19
CA SER A 133 -7.46 -7.73 16.79
C SER A 133 -7.40 -6.20 16.75
N LEU A 134 -6.53 -5.62 17.57
CA LEU A 134 -6.26 -4.17 17.60
C LEU A 134 -4.84 -3.87 17.11
N ASN A 135 -4.73 -3.40 15.89
CA ASN A 135 -3.45 -2.98 15.34
C ASN A 135 -3.16 -1.52 15.71
N PHE A 136 -2.28 -1.32 16.68
CA PHE A 136 -1.89 0.01 17.17
C PHE A 136 -1.28 0.89 16.08
N MET A 137 -0.42 0.33 15.22
CA MET A 137 0.27 1.09 14.16
C MET A 137 -0.66 1.50 13.01
N LYS A 138 -1.63 0.66 12.70
CA LYS A 138 -2.65 0.91 11.67
C LYS A 138 -3.88 1.63 12.24
N SER A 139 -3.96 1.78 13.56
CA SER A 139 -5.11 2.35 14.26
C SER A 139 -6.42 1.62 13.92
N THR A 140 -6.39 0.30 13.74
CA THR A 140 -7.55 -0.50 13.36
C THR A 140 -7.88 -1.54 14.42
N LEU A 141 -9.17 -1.61 14.79
CA LEU A 141 -9.75 -2.65 15.64
C LEU A 141 -10.74 -3.45 14.81
N GLN A 142 -10.65 -4.76 14.89
CA GLN A 142 -11.63 -5.68 14.32
C GLN A 142 -12.01 -6.76 15.34
N TYR A 143 -13.26 -7.19 15.29
CA TYR A 143 -13.77 -8.31 16.08
C TYR A 143 -15.00 -8.93 15.42
N ASP A 144 -15.28 -10.18 15.73
CA ASP A 144 -16.44 -10.91 15.25
C ASP A 144 -17.49 -11.00 16.36
N CYS A 145 -18.77 -10.79 16.01
CA CYS A 145 -19.91 -11.06 16.90
C CYS A 145 -21.15 -11.42 16.09
N ALA A 146 -22.16 -12.00 16.77
CA ALA A 146 -23.44 -12.32 16.14
C ALA A 146 -24.09 -11.06 15.54
N HIS A 147 -24.65 -11.20 14.34
CA HIS A 147 -25.21 -10.09 13.57
C HIS A 147 -26.30 -9.34 14.34
N ASP A 148 -27.19 -10.08 15.00
CA ASP A 148 -28.31 -9.50 15.76
C ASP A 148 -27.85 -8.73 17.02
N ALA A 149 -26.68 -9.06 17.57
CA ALA A 149 -26.09 -8.39 18.72
C ALA A 149 -25.17 -7.21 18.34
N GLY A 150 -24.91 -7.01 17.04
CA GLY A 150 -23.90 -6.10 16.53
C GLY A 150 -24.02 -4.65 16.97
N SER A 151 -25.22 -4.08 17.01
CA SER A 151 -25.44 -2.69 17.44
C SER A 151 -25.22 -2.50 18.94
N ASP A 152 -25.62 -3.48 19.77
CA ASP A 152 -25.46 -3.43 21.22
C ASP A 152 -24.00 -3.70 21.62
N MET A 153 -23.34 -4.62 20.92
CA MET A 153 -21.93 -4.94 21.11
C MET A 153 -21.03 -3.79 20.70
N ARG A 154 -21.34 -3.12 19.58
CA ARG A 154 -20.68 -1.89 19.16
C ARG A 154 -20.72 -0.83 20.27
N ALA A 155 -21.88 -0.56 20.84
CA ALA A 155 -22.01 0.44 21.91
C ALA A 155 -21.20 0.04 23.16
N LYS A 156 -21.12 -1.25 23.49
CA LYS A 156 -20.30 -1.76 24.60
C LYS A 156 -18.80 -1.59 24.34
N VAL A 157 -18.34 -1.86 23.12
CA VAL A 157 -16.93 -1.70 22.73
C VAL A 157 -16.55 -0.22 22.72
N GLU A 158 -17.35 0.66 22.12
CA GLU A 158 -17.13 2.10 22.14
C GLU A 158 -17.10 2.66 23.57
N ALA A 159 -18.01 2.22 24.45
CA ALA A 159 -18.04 2.63 25.86
C ALA A 159 -16.81 2.12 26.63
N LEU A 160 -16.33 0.91 26.34
CA LEU A 160 -15.13 0.36 26.97
C LEU A 160 -13.88 1.15 26.54
N ILE A 161 -13.76 1.47 25.26
CA ILE A 161 -12.65 2.27 24.73
C ILE A 161 -12.66 3.67 25.36
N ALA A 162 -13.80 4.34 25.39
CA ALA A 162 -13.93 5.66 26.00
C ALA A 162 -13.60 5.68 27.51
N LYS A 163 -13.80 4.54 28.19
CA LYS A 163 -13.47 4.38 29.61
C LYS A 163 -11.98 4.16 29.86
N GLU A 164 -11.33 3.35 29.05
CA GLU A 164 -9.94 2.95 29.23
C GLU A 164 -8.96 3.93 28.60
N GLU A 165 -9.33 4.52 27.48
CA GLU A 165 -8.56 5.50 26.72
C GLU A 165 -9.49 6.69 26.35
N PRO A 166 -9.69 7.65 27.30
CA PRO A 166 -10.65 8.74 27.12
C PRO A 166 -10.35 9.67 25.94
N ASP A 167 -9.09 9.73 25.51
CA ASP A 167 -8.62 10.55 24.39
C ASP A 167 -8.70 9.82 23.05
N ALA A 168 -8.99 8.50 23.04
CA ALA A 168 -9.07 7.70 21.82
C ALA A 168 -10.35 8.03 21.04
N LYS A 169 -10.22 8.24 19.75
CA LYS A 169 -11.34 8.44 18.83
C LYS A 169 -11.67 7.14 18.13
N VAL A 170 -12.90 6.68 18.32
CA VAL A 170 -13.43 5.47 17.71
C VAL A 170 -14.33 5.86 16.55
N THR A 171 -14.00 5.39 15.35
CA THR A 171 -14.81 5.57 14.16
C THR A 171 -15.15 4.20 13.58
N PHE A 172 -16.42 3.88 13.47
CA PHE A 172 -16.88 2.65 12.82
C PHE A 172 -16.58 2.73 11.31
N THR A 173 -15.86 1.75 10.77
CA THR A 173 -15.46 1.71 9.37
C THR A 173 -16.29 0.75 8.52
N GLY A 174 -17.04 -0.16 9.15
CA GLY A 174 -17.92 -1.10 8.47
C GLY A 174 -17.99 -2.46 9.16
N HIS A 175 -18.84 -3.33 8.62
CA HIS A 175 -18.89 -4.74 8.99
C HIS A 175 -18.89 -5.59 7.72
N LYS A 176 -18.28 -6.78 7.79
CA LYS A 176 -18.32 -7.79 6.72
C LYS A 176 -19.18 -8.94 7.23
N HIS A 177 -20.21 -9.30 6.47
CA HIS A 177 -20.96 -10.52 6.71
C HIS A 177 -20.13 -11.71 6.25
N HIS A 178 -19.92 -12.69 7.08
CA HIS A 178 -19.51 -14.02 6.66
C HIS A 178 -20.76 -14.76 6.21
N HIS A 179 -21.20 -14.55 4.99
CA HIS A 179 -22.10 -15.46 4.34
C HIS A 179 -21.24 -16.58 3.77
N HIS A 180 -21.37 -17.77 4.29
CA HIS A 180 -20.96 -18.99 3.59
C HIS A 180 -21.90 -19.14 2.39
N HIS A 181 -21.61 -18.45 1.28
CA HIS A 181 -22.23 -18.79 0.02
C HIS A 181 -21.32 -19.78 -0.69
N HIS A 182 -21.83 -21.00 -0.83
CA HIS A 182 -21.32 -21.95 -1.81
C HIS A 182 -21.52 -21.35 -3.21
N GLU A 183 -20.45 -20.93 -3.83
CA GLU A 183 -20.45 -20.57 -5.23
C GLU A 183 -19.87 -21.74 -6.04
N HIS A 184 -20.71 -22.34 -6.87
CA HIS A 184 -20.28 -23.22 -7.93
C HIS A 184 -19.31 -22.46 -8.86
N GLU A 185 -18.09 -22.98 -9.02
CA GLU A 185 -17.13 -22.52 -10.00
C GLU A 185 -17.66 -22.78 -11.41
N HIS A 186 -18.23 -21.74 -12.00
CA HIS A 186 -17.97 -21.47 -13.39
C HIS A 186 -16.82 -20.48 -13.44
N HIS A 187 -15.72 -20.85 -14.11
CA HIS A 187 -14.64 -19.96 -14.46
C HIS A 187 -15.19 -18.75 -15.24
N GLU A 188 -15.61 -17.75 -14.50
CA GLU A 188 -15.56 -16.36 -14.89
C GLU A 188 -14.71 -15.68 -13.82
N GLU A 189 -13.56 -15.22 -14.24
CA GLU A 189 -12.72 -14.30 -13.46
C GLU A 189 -13.62 -13.18 -12.95
N LYS A 190 -13.98 -13.22 -11.67
CA LYS A 190 -14.57 -12.05 -11.02
C LYS A 190 -13.43 -11.07 -10.78
N THR A 191 -13.18 -10.27 -11.79
CA THR A 191 -12.66 -8.92 -11.67
C THR A 191 -13.25 -8.33 -10.40
N TYR A 192 -12.41 -7.95 -9.42
CA TYR A 192 -12.84 -7.05 -8.37
C TYR A 192 -13.22 -5.74 -9.04
N VAL A 193 -14.48 -5.64 -9.39
CA VAL A 193 -15.10 -4.40 -9.79
C VAL A 193 -14.87 -3.45 -8.65
N VAL A 194 -14.08 -2.40 -8.88
CA VAL A 194 -14.14 -1.16 -8.12
C VAL A 194 -15.64 -0.92 -7.95
N THR A 195 -16.15 -1.06 -6.71
CA THR A 195 -17.57 -0.94 -6.48
C THR A 195 -18.02 0.36 -7.12
N SER A 196 -19.04 0.31 -7.95
CA SER A 196 -19.58 1.40 -8.79
C SER A 196 -19.96 2.67 -8.01
N ASN A 197 -19.60 2.78 -6.77
CA ASN A 197 -20.00 3.76 -5.78
C ASN A 197 -18.90 4.74 -5.37
N THR A 198 -17.65 4.57 -5.81
CA THR A 198 -16.55 5.50 -5.50
C THR A 198 -16.40 6.54 -6.61
N HIS A 199 -16.58 7.82 -6.26
CA HIS A 199 -16.48 8.93 -7.20
C HIS A 199 -15.25 9.77 -6.90
N LYS A 200 -14.39 10.00 -7.91
CA LYS A 200 -13.17 10.81 -7.82
C LYS A 200 -13.32 12.11 -8.62
N TYR A 201 -12.93 13.24 -8.02
CA TYR A 201 -12.97 14.56 -8.63
C TYR A 201 -11.66 15.29 -8.43
N ARG A 202 -11.31 16.17 -9.35
CA ARG A 202 -10.20 17.10 -9.18
C ARG A 202 -10.67 18.28 -8.34
N MET A 203 -9.94 18.61 -7.27
CA MET A 203 -10.27 19.70 -6.35
C MET A 203 -9.09 20.64 -6.21
N GLU A 204 -9.14 21.79 -6.86
CA GLU A 204 -8.10 22.83 -6.83
C GLU A 204 -8.48 23.95 -5.86
N GLY A 205 -7.49 24.72 -5.38
CA GLY A 205 -7.71 25.89 -4.51
C GLY A 205 -7.79 25.54 -3.02
N ILE A 206 -7.31 24.38 -2.58
CA ILE A 206 -7.04 24.10 -1.16
C ILE A 206 -5.58 24.39 -0.88
N ASP A 207 -5.33 25.35 0.02
CA ASP A 207 -4.00 25.90 0.26
C ASP A 207 -3.25 25.17 1.39
N CYS A 208 -3.94 24.38 2.24
CA CYS A 208 -3.30 23.71 3.37
C CYS A 208 -3.94 22.37 3.76
N ALA A 209 -3.15 21.48 4.39
CA ALA A 209 -3.62 20.17 4.85
C ALA A 209 -4.68 20.28 5.98
N ASP A 210 -4.64 21.34 6.82
CA ASP A 210 -5.63 21.59 7.87
C ASP A 210 -6.97 22.05 7.26
N CYS A 211 -6.94 22.86 6.20
CA CYS A 211 -8.12 23.25 5.42
C CYS A 211 -8.79 22.02 4.80
N ALA A 212 -8.00 21.15 4.17
CA ALA A 212 -8.49 19.89 3.60
C ALA A 212 -9.16 19.01 4.67
N ALA A 213 -8.53 18.84 5.82
CA ALA A 213 -9.08 18.04 6.93
C ALA A 213 -10.37 18.62 7.53
N LYS A 214 -10.46 19.94 7.65
CA LYS A 214 -11.68 20.61 8.13
C LYS A 214 -12.84 20.46 7.14
N LEU A 215 -12.55 20.60 5.86
CA LEU A 215 -13.54 20.44 4.80
C LEU A 215 -13.99 18.95 4.72
N GLU A 216 -13.07 18.00 4.78
CA GLU A 216 -13.36 16.57 4.84
C GLU A 216 -14.30 16.22 5.99
N GLY A 217 -14.04 16.75 7.21
CA GLY A 217 -14.91 16.56 8.37
C GLY A 217 -16.33 17.12 8.21
N LYS A 218 -16.49 18.21 7.42
CA LYS A 218 -17.82 18.76 7.11
C LYS A 218 -18.55 17.99 6.01
N LEU A 219 -17.83 17.54 5.00
CA LEU A 219 -18.38 16.72 3.92
C LEU A 219 -18.82 15.34 4.42
N ALA A 220 -18.12 14.76 5.39
CA ALA A 220 -18.51 13.51 6.04
C ALA A 220 -19.87 13.57 6.76
N GLY A 221 -20.39 14.77 7.03
CA GLY A 221 -21.73 14.98 7.60
C GLY A 221 -22.87 14.97 6.59
N ILE A 222 -22.60 14.84 5.28
CA ILE A 222 -23.62 14.80 4.23
C ILE A 222 -24.34 13.44 4.26
N GLN A 223 -25.67 13.44 4.29
CA GLN A 223 -26.45 12.20 4.22
C GLN A 223 -26.27 11.51 2.86
N GLY A 224 -25.89 10.23 2.90
CA GLY A 224 -25.65 9.41 1.71
C GLY A 224 -24.17 9.25 1.34
N ILE A 225 -23.26 9.93 2.05
CA ILE A 225 -21.80 9.69 1.93
C ILE A 225 -21.40 8.67 2.99
N SER A 226 -20.82 7.55 2.55
CA SER A 226 -20.26 6.53 3.45
C SER A 226 -18.79 6.77 3.77
N ARG A 227 -18.07 7.40 2.83
CA ARG A 227 -16.65 7.76 2.98
C ARG A 227 -16.38 9.04 2.18
N VAL A 228 -15.60 9.95 2.74
CA VAL A 228 -15.06 11.11 2.01
C VAL A 228 -13.60 11.29 2.34
N GLN A 229 -12.81 11.66 1.34
CA GLN A 229 -11.38 11.88 1.47
C GLN A 229 -10.94 13.01 0.56
N ILE A 230 -10.15 13.93 1.09
CA ILE A 230 -9.55 15.03 0.34
C ILE A 230 -8.02 14.88 0.40
N SER A 231 -7.40 14.65 -0.76
CA SER A 231 -5.96 14.69 -0.90
C SER A 231 -5.53 16.11 -1.24
N PHE A 232 -4.94 16.79 -0.27
CA PHE A 232 -4.38 18.13 -0.45
C PHE A 232 -3.23 18.11 -1.48
N MET A 233 -2.37 17.09 -1.46
CA MET A 233 -1.19 17.02 -2.32
C MET A 233 -1.52 16.68 -3.76
N ASN A 234 -2.45 15.75 -3.97
CA ASN A 234 -2.87 15.32 -5.30
C ASN A 234 -4.00 16.17 -5.88
N SER A 235 -4.49 17.13 -5.09
CA SER A 235 -5.65 17.97 -5.46
C SER A 235 -6.85 17.12 -5.88
N THR A 236 -7.14 16.03 -5.14
CA THR A 236 -8.26 15.13 -5.42
C THR A 236 -9.25 15.08 -4.27
N LEU A 237 -10.52 14.97 -4.62
CA LEU A 237 -11.64 14.68 -3.73
C LEU A 237 -12.20 13.32 -4.14
N GLN A 238 -12.34 12.43 -3.19
CA GLN A 238 -12.96 11.13 -3.37
C GLN A 238 -14.07 10.94 -2.34
N PHE A 239 -15.22 10.42 -2.77
CA PHE A 239 -16.28 10.02 -1.86
C PHE A 239 -17.07 8.84 -2.39
N ASP A 240 -17.63 8.07 -1.47
CA ASP A 240 -18.41 6.87 -1.75
C ASP A 240 -19.89 7.19 -1.49
N CYS A 241 -20.74 6.98 -2.51
CA CYS A 241 -22.18 7.14 -2.41
C CYS A 241 -22.91 6.24 -3.41
N GLU A 242 -24.23 6.05 -3.23
CA GLU A 242 -25.04 5.32 -4.21
C GLU A 242 -25.08 6.08 -5.53
N SER A 243 -24.94 5.35 -6.65
CA SER A 243 -24.88 5.93 -8.00
C SER A 243 -26.13 6.77 -8.36
N SER A 244 -27.27 6.48 -7.75
CA SER A 244 -28.52 7.23 -7.91
C SER A 244 -28.49 8.61 -7.25
N GLU A 245 -27.65 8.83 -6.25
CA GLU A 245 -27.57 10.08 -5.47
C GLU A 245 -26.35 10.94 -5.81
N THR A 246 -25.45 10.46 -6.68
CA THR A 246 -24.16 11.08 -6.99
C THR A 246 -24.31 12.57 -7.38
N GLU A 247 -25.28 12.89 -8.23
CA GLU A 247 -25.43 14.25 -8.75
C GLU A 247 -25.93 15.22 -7.67
N ARG A 248 -26.83 14.77 -6.79
CA ARG A 248 -27.33 15.52 -5.63
C ARG A 248 -26.18 15.77 -4.64
N ILE A 249 -25.46 14.72 -4.29
CA ILE A 249 -24.36 14.78 -3.34
C ILE A 249 -23.22 15.66 -3.88
N LEU A 250 -22.87 15.54 -5.17
CA LEU A 250 -21.86 16.39 -5.80
C LEU A 250 -22.23 17.89 -5.74
N GLN A 251 -23.51 18.23 -5.93
CA GLN A 251 -23.96 19.62 -5.80
C GLN A 251 -23.81 20.10 -4.36
N GLU A 252 -24.20 19.30 -3.37
CA GLU A 252 -24.08 19.61 -1.97
C GLU A 252 -22.60 19.76 -1.53
N VAL A 253 -21.73 18.86 -2.01
CA VAL A 253 -20.27 18.92 -1.85
C VAL A 253 -19.70 20.21 -2.43
N LYS A 254 -20.10 20.59 -3.66
CA LYS A 254 -19.66 21.84 -4.30
C LYS A 254 -20.14 23.08 -3.54
N GLU A 255 -21.34 23.03 -2.96
CA GLU A 255 -21.89 24.15 -2.19
C GLU A 255 -21.17 24.31 -0.84
N ILE A 256 -20.93 23.20 -0.12
CA ILE A 256 -20.17 23.22 1.13
C ILE A 256 -18.72 23.65 0.87
N ALA A 257 -18.07 23.08 -0.15
CA ALA A 257 -16.70 23.45 -0.50
C ALA A 257 -16.59 24.95 -0.81
N ARG A 258 -17.47 25.51 -1.65
CA ARG A 258 -17.50 26.96 -1.93
C ARG A 258 -17.81 27.83 -0.73
N ARG A 259 -18.59 27.31 0.22
CA ARG A 259 -18.92 28.06 1.45
C ARG A 259 -17.73 28.11 2.41
N GLU A 260 -17.00 26.98 2.54
CA GLU A 260 -15.87 26.88 3.47
C GLU A 260 -14.58 27.40 2.86
N GLU A 261 -14.30 27.05 1.61
CA GLU A 261 -13.11 27.45 0.85
C GLU A 261 -13.54 27.98 -0.53
N PRO A 262 -13.83 29.29 -0.67
CA PRO A 262 -14.40 29.88 -1.89
C PRO A 262 -13.51 29.78 -3.12
N ASP A 263 -12.22 29.62 -2.92
CA ASP A 263 -11.26 29.57 -4.01
C ASP A 263 -11.13 28.12 -4.56
N THR A 264 -11.92 27.17 -4.00
CA THR A 264 -11.93 25.79 -4.48
C THR A 264 -12.78 25.63 -5.73
N SER A 265 -12.23 24.88 -6.68
CA SER A 265 -12.94 24.40 -7.87
C SER A 265 -12.96 22.86 -7.88
N ILE A 266 -14.13 22.27 -8.11
CA ILE A 266 -14.32 20.84 -8.23
C ILE A 266 -14.72 20.52 -9.66
N SER A 267 -13.89 19.76 -10.36
CA SER A 267 -14.10 19.31 -11.74
C SER A 267 -14.04 17.78 -11.81
N GLU A 268 -14.72 17.19 -12.77
CA GLU A 268 -14.61 15.76 -13.04
C GLU A 268 -13.18 15.42 -13.48
N LEU A 269 -12.64 14.34 -12.96
CA LEU A 269 -11.48 13.69 -13.53
C LEU A 269 -11.94 13.05 -14.82
N SER A 270 -11.83 13.78 -15.96
CA SER A 270 -12.09 13.21 -17.28
C SER A 270 -11.03 12.13 -17.52
N HIS A 271 -11.49 10.89 -17.61
CA HIS A 271 -10.70 9.78 -18.12
C HIS A 271 -10.30 10.12 -19.56
N GLY A 272 -9.12 10.67 -19.78
CA GLY A 272 -8.62 10.82 -21.14
C GLY A 272 -7.99 12.13 -21.58
N SER A 273 -7.89 13.16 -20.74
CA SER A 273 -7.11 14.34 -21.09
C SER A 273 -6.44 14.98 -19.90
N VAL A 274 -5.31 14.41 -19.46
CA VAL A 274 -4.26 15.28 -19.00
C VAL A 274 -3.68 15.92 -20.28
N GLN A 275 -4.41 16.86 -20.87
CA GLN A 275 -3.71 17.87 -21.59
C GLN A 275 -2.74 18.48 -20.56
N ASN A 276 -1.45 18.34 -20.81
CA ASN A 276 -0.48 19.34 -20.45
C ASN A 276 -0.98 20.69 -21.03
N LYS A 277 -1.98 21.31 -20.42
CA LYS A 277 -1.94 22.72 -20.27
C LYS A 277 -0.63 22.89 -19.48
N GLU A 278 0.43 23.30 -20.16
CA GLU A 278 1.43 24.13 -19.54
C GLU A 278 0.61 25.06 -18.65
N GLU A 279 0.59 24.77 -17.33
CA GLU A 279 0.16 25.76 -16.36
C GLU A 279 1.06 26.93 -16.72
N LYS A 280 0.49 27.92 -17.44
CA LYS A 280 1.14 29.21 -17.55
C LYS A 280 1.37 29.57 -16.11
N GLU A 281 2.64 29.49 -15.71
CA GLU A 281 3.06 29.90 -14.38
C GLU A 281 2.38 31.25 -14.18
N ASP A 282 1.42 31.30 -13.28
CA ASP A 282 0.71 32.54 -13.01
C ASP A 282 1.65 33.45 -12.24
N HIS A 283 2.48 34.15 -12.98
CA HIS A 283 3.43 35.11 -12.44
C HIS A 283 2.75 36.36 -11.87
N THR A 284 1.42 36.39 -11.83
CA THR A 284 0.65 37.57 -11.33
C THR A 284 1.02 37.90 -9.89
N MET A 285 1.17 36.87 -9.03
CA MET A 285 1.61 37.06 -7.65
C MET A 285 3.04 37.63 -7.59
N LEU A 286 3.96 37.11 -8.41
CA LEU A 286 5.33 37.61 -8.47
C LEU A 286 5.41 39.06 -8.96
N TYR A 287 4.66 39.42 -10.01
CA TYR A 287 4.65 40.82 -10.51
C TYR A 287 4.04 41.76 -9.47
N ARG A 288 2.99 41.34 -8.77
CA ARG A 288 2.36 42.10 -7.67
C ARG A 288 3.34 42.30 -6.52
N LEU A 289 4.06 41.25 -6.12
CA LEU A 289 5.07 41.29 -5.09
C LEU A 289 6.23 42.25 -5.46
N ILE A 290 6.73 42.18 -6.70
CA ILE A 290 7.77 43.08 -7.19
C ILE A 290 7.26 44.52 -7.18
N ALA A 291 6.06 44.77 -7.70
CA ALA A 291 5.49 46.12 -7.73
C ALA A 291 5.31 46.72 -6.33
N GLY A 292 4.76 45.93 -5.38
CA GLY A 292 4.63 46.31 -3.99
C GLY A 292 5.99 46.57 -3.33
N ALA A 293 6.96 45.71 -3.53
CA ALA A 293 8.32 45.85 -2.97
C ALA A 293 9.04 47.10 -3.51
N VAL A 294 8.92 47.41 -4.80
CA VAL A 294 9.49 48.63 -5.39
C VAL A 294 8.84 49.89 -4.80
N LEU A 295 7.50 49.91 -4.71
CA LEU A 295 6.78 51.03 -4.07
C LEU A 295 7.17 51.17 -2.58
N PHE A 296 7.30 50.09 -1.85
CA PHE A 296 7.76 50.10 -0.47
C PHE A 296 9.19 50.66 -0.35
N ALA A 297 10.12 50.25 -1.21
CA ALA A 297 11.49 50.76 -1.21
C ALA A 297 11.51 52.30 -1.51
N VAL A 298 10.68 52.76 -2.43
CA VAL A 298 10.53 54.19 -2.72
C VAL A 298 9.98 54.92 -1.49
N ALA A 299 8.94 54.36 -0.82
CA ALA A 299 8.37 54.93 0.39
C ALA A 299 9.38 55.06 1.55
N MET A 300 10.32 54.11 1.66
CA MET A 300 11.38 54.08 2.67
C MET A 300 12.38 55.25 2.48
N GLY A 301 12.64 55.66 1.22
CA GLY A 301 13.52 56.75 0.88
C GLY A 301 12.89 58.13 0.93
N MET A 302 11.55 58.24 1.09
CA MET A 302 10.82 59.49 1.09
C MET A 302 10.41 59.94 2.49
N HIS A 303 10.06 61.26 2.62
CA HIS A 303 9.59 61.85 3.88
C HIS A 303 8.33 62.68 3.66
N GLY A 304 7.50 62.82 4.68
CA GLY A 304 6.29 63.63 4.62
C GLY A 304 5.04 62.90 4.09
N THR A 305 4.01 63.63 3.69
CA THR A 305 2.71 63.09 3.28
C THR A 305 2.78 62.15 2.06
N LEU A 306 3.68 62.40 1.10
CA LEU A 306 3.83 61.56 -0.07
C LEU A 306 4.35 60.17 0.26
N GLN A 307 5.18 60.04 1.31
CA GLN A 307 5.63 58.76 1.83
C GLN A 307 4.45 57.89 2.32
N TYR A 308 3.49 58.51 3.10
CA TYR A 308 2.34 57.79 3.59
C TYR A 308 1.43 57.33 2.44
N VAL A 309 1.23 58.13 1.42
CA VAL A 309 0.43 57.76 0.24
C VAL A 309 1.04 56.60 -0.52
N ILE A 310 2.34 56.65 -0.81
CA ILE A 310 3.03 55.56 -1.54
C ILE A 310 3.04 54.29 -0.69
N ALA A 311 3.28 54.40 0.62
CA ALA A 311 3.22 53.24 1.52
C ALA A 311 1.81 52.61 1.58
N ALA A 312 0.75 53.46 1.60
CA ALA A 312 -0.64 53.01 1.56
C ALA A 312 -0.98 52.29 0.25
N VAL A 313 -0.55 52.84 -0.89
CA VAL A 313 -0.72 52.18 -2.19
C VAL A 313 0.00 50.81 -2.22
N SER A 314 1.26 50.75 -1.77
CA SER A 314 2.02 49.52 -1.63
C SER A 314 1.31 48.50 -0.73
N TYR A 315 0.80 48.97 0.45
CA TYR A 315 0.06 48.14 1.40
C TYR A 315 -1.20 47.50 0.76
N VAL A 316 -1.97 48.28 0.00
CA VAL A 316 -3.16 47.79 -0.69
C VAL A 316 -2.79 46.76 -1.78
N ILE A 317 -1.77 47.05 -2.57
CA ILE A 317 -1.31 46.13 -3.61
C ILE A 317 -0.84 44.78 -3.01
N LEU A 318 -0.13 44.82 -1.90
CA LEU A 318 0.39 43.62 -1.23
C LEU A 318 -0.67 42.87 -0.41
N GLY A 319 -1.62 43.58 0.20
CA GLY A 319 -2.46 43.03 1.26
C GLY A 319 -3.92 42.88 0.92
N TYR A 320 -4.41 43.29 -0.27
CA TYR A 320 -5.84 43.28 -0.55
C TYR A 320 -6.47 41.86 -0.44
N ASP A 321 -5.75 40.83 -0.87
CA ASP A 321 -6.17 39.45 -0.80
C ASP A 321 -6.21 38.92 0.63
N VAL A 322 -5.19 39.22 1.45
CA VAL A 322 -5.12 38.88 2.88
C VAL A 322 -6.29 39.51 3.63
N ILE A 323 -6.52 40.80 3.37
CA ILE A 323 -7.62 41.57 4.02
C ILE A 323 -8.98 41.00 3.60
N LEU A 324 -9.18 40.68 2.31
CA LEU A 324 -10.43 40.09 1.83
C LEU A 324 -10.66 38.69 2.40
N LYS A 325 -9.61 37.85 2.48
CA LYS A 325 -9.67 36.52 3.12
C LYS A 325 -10.02 36.66 4.61
N ALA A 326 -9.42 37.60 5.34
CA ALA A 326 -9.71 37.85 6.74
C ALA A 326 -11.19 38.25 6.95
N PHE A 327 -11.73 39.18 6.15
CA PHE A 327 -13.14 39.58 6.27
C PHE A 327 -14.12 38.46 5.91
N LYS A 328 -13.80 37.65 4.89
CA LYS A 328 -14.56 36.45 4.54
C LYS A 328 -14.53 35.44 5.70
N GLY A 329 -13.37 35.23 6.33
CA GLY A 329 -13.19 34.34 7.50
C GLY A 329 -14.05 34.74 8.69
N ILE A 330 -14.11 36.05 9.00
CA ILE A 330 -15.00 36.62 10.07
C ILE A 330 -16.47 36.28 9.79
N GLY A 331 -16.91 36.46 8.53
CA GLY A 331 -18.29 36.15 8.13
C GLY A 331 -18.65 34.67 8.28
N ARG A 332 -17.67 33.80 8.38
CA ARG A 332 -17.81 32.32 8.56
C ARG A 332 -17.59 31.87 10.01
N GLY A 333 -17.29 32.79 10.92
CA GLY A 333 -16.99 32.48 12.32
C GLY A 333 -15.55 31.96 12.56
N GLN A 334 -14.67 32.10 11.59
CA GLN A 334 -13.25 31.74 11.70
C GLN A 334 -12.46 32.95 12.22
N LEU A 335 -12.59 33.23 13.52
CA LEU A 335 -12.02 34.43 14.17
C LEU A 335 -10.52 34.30 14.50
N PHE A 336 -9.90 33.17 14.33
CA PHE A 336 -8.50 32.91 14.73
C PHE A 336 -7.64 32.40 13.58
N ASP A 337 -8.02 32.77 12.35
CA ASP A 337 -7.26 32.48 11.14
C ASP A 337 -6.03 33.42 11.04
N GLU A 338 -4.97 32.95 10.38
CA GLU A 338 -3.71 33.69 10.16
C GLU A 338 -3.95 35.01 9.43
N HIS A 339 -4.81 35.05 8.40
CA HIS A 339 -5.17 36.25 7.66
C HIS A 339 -5.83 37.28 8.55
N PHE A 340 -6.67 36.83 9.48
CA PHE A 340 -7.31 37.71 10.47
C PHE A 340 -6.28 38.32 11.43
N LEU A 341 -5.37 37.51 11.97
CA LEU A 341 -4.32 37.96 12.89
C LEU A 341 -3.39 38.96 12.23
N MET A 342 -2.99 38.71 10.98
CA MET A 342 -2.13 39.60 10.19
C MET A 342 -2.86 40.93 9.88
N THR A 343 -4.14 40.86 9.51
CA THR A 343 -4.95 42.05 9.21
C THR A 343 -5.11 42.94 10.44
N ILE A 344 -5.44 42.37 11.62
CA ILE A 344 -5.54 43.12 12.86
C ILE A 344 -4.22 43.77 13.25
N ALA A 345 -3.11 43.02 13.15
CA ALA A 345 -1.80 43.54 13.52
C ALA A 345 -1.37 44.71 12.62
N THR A 346 -1.59 44.59 11.30
CA THR A 346 -1.25 45.68 10.37
C THR A 346 -2.19 46.89 10.52
N PHE A 347 -3.48 46.67 10.79
CA PHE A 347 -4.40 47.79 11.08
C PHE A 347 -4.04 48.52 12.38
N ALA A 348 -3.60 47.81 13.39
CA ALA A 348 -3.12 48.41 14.61
C ALA A 348 -1.83 49.22 14.38
N ALA A 349 -0.91 48.76 13.56
CA ALA A 349 0.27 49.52 13.18
C ALA A 349 -0.10 50.78 12.40
N ILE A 350 -1.10 50.74 11.51
CA ILE A 350 -1.65 51.90 10.81
C ILE A 350 -2.28 52.88 11.81
N TYR A 351 -3.09 52.41 12.77
CA TYR A 351 -3.69 53.19 13.80
C TYR A 351 -2.65 53.92 14.65
N LEU A 352 -1.53 53.26 14.95
CA LEU A 352 -0.41 53.85 15.69
C LEU A 352 0.43 54.83 14.86
N GLY A 353 0.11 55.00 13.55
CA GLY A 353 0.76 55.95 12.66
C GLY A 353 2.01 55.37 11.96
N ASP A 354 2.27 54.05 12.08
CA ASP A 354 3.43 53.43 11.45
C ASP A 354 3.03 52.62 10.19
N MET A 355 2.72 53.37 9.14
CA MET A 355 2.38 52.79 7.83
C MET A 355 3.54 52.02 7.19
N LYS A 356 4.79 52.37 7.51
CA LYS A 356 5.97 51.65 6.98
C LYS A 356 6.03 50.24 7.59
N GLU A 357 5.80 50.18 8.89
CA GLU A 357 5.82 48.86 9.58
C GLU A 357 4.67 47.99 9.08
N ALA A 358 3.46 48.51 8.94
CA ALA A 358 2.33 47.78 8.40
C ALA A 358 2.60 47.26 6.98
N THR A 359 3.17 48.10 6.10
CA THR A 359 3.49 47.71 4.71
C THR A 359 4.61 46.68 4.65
N GLY A 360 5.64 46.87 5.51
CA GLY A 360 6.75 45.92 5.59
C GLY A 360 6.30 44.53 6.09
N VAL A 361 5.40 44.49 7.10
CA VAL A 361 4.77 43.27 7.56
C VAL A 361 4.09 42.54 6.43
N MET A 362 3.24 43.24 5.66
CA MET A 362 2.52 42.63 4.56
C MET A 362 3.43 42.16 3.42
N LEU A 363 4.51 42.91 3.12
CA LEU A 363 5.52 42.53 2.13
C LEU A 363 6.22 41.22 2.50
N PHE A 364 6.73 41.13 3.74
CA PHE A 364 7.43 39.90 4.16
C PHE A 364 6.50 38.70 4.29
N TYR A 365 5.27 38.91 4.71
CA TYR A 365 4.25 37.87 4.71
C TYR A 365 4.03 37.32 3.29
N GLN A 366 3.82 38.19 2.31
CA GLN A 366 3.61 37.80 0.91
C GLN A 366 4.86 37.11 0.28
N ILE A 367 6.06 37.52 0.67
CA ILE A 367 7.29 36.83 0.28
C ILE A 367 7.29 35.41 0.82
N GLY A 368 6.88 35.22 2.08
CA GLY A 368 6.80 33.90 2.69
C GLY A 368 5.80 33.00 2.02
N GLU A 369 4.57 33.50 1.78
CA GLU A 369 3.53 32.78 1.04
C GLU A 369 4.04 32.33 -0.35
N TYR A 370 4.65 33.23 -1.12
CA TYR A 370 5.19 32.91 -2.42
C TYR A 370 6.23 31.78 -2.39
N PHE A 371 7.19 31.83 -1.44
CA PHE A 371 8.19 30.75 -1.29
C PHE A 371 7.57 29.43 -0.83
N GLN A 372 6.55 29.51 0.00
CA GLN A 372 5.79 28.37 0.48
C GLN A 372 5.05 27.67 -0.66
N ASP A 373 4.30 28.42 -1.46
CA ASP A 373 3.58 27.93 -2.63
C ASP A 373 4.53 27.28 -3.64
N MET A 374 5.65 27.94 -3.89
CA MET A 374 6.70 27.40 -4.78
C MET A 374 7.28 26.07 -4.26
N ALA A 375 7.49 25.95 -2.95
CA ALA A 375 8.00 24.70 -2.35
C ALA A 375 6.98 23.57 -2.39
N VAL A 376 5.71 23.86 -2.13
CA VAL A 376 4.61 22.93 -2.25
C VAL A 376 4.44 22.49 -3.71
N ALA A 377 4.44 23.44 -4.66
CA ALA A 377 4.36 23.15 -6.08
C ALA A 377 5.53 22.27 -6.55
N LYS A 378 6.77 22.54 -6.09
CA LYS A 378 7.93 21.71 -6.41
C LYS A 378 7.85 20.31 -5.82
N SER A 379 7.31 20.16 -4.62
CA SER A 379 7.07 18.85 -4.01
C SER A 379 5.98 18.07 -4.76
N ARG A 380 4.89 18.74 -5.13
CA ARG A 380 3.82 18.17 -5.98
C ARG A 380 4.36 17.75 -7.34
N ALA A 381 5.16 18.58 -8.00
CA ALA A 381 5.78 18.25 -9.29
C ALA A 381 6.71 17.04 -9.21
N SER A 382 7.41 16.82 -8.10
CA SER A 382 8.26 15.64 -7.90
C SER A 382 7.43 14.34 -7.76
N ILE A 383 6.25 14.43 -7.15
CA ILE A 383 5.29 13.32 -7.09
C ILE A 383 4.58 13.16 -8.44
N GLY A 384 4.22 14.28 -9.08
CA GLY A 384 3.61 14.30 -10.41
C GLY A 384 4.51 13.70 -11.51
N ALA A 385 5.84 13.86 -11.38
CA ALA A 385 6.80 13.22 -12.29
C ALA A 385 6.76 11.67 -12.20
N LEU A 386 6.30 11.11 -11.09
CA LEU A 386 5.99 9.67 -10.96
C LEU A 386 4.71 9.31 -11.71
N MET A 387 3.75 10.25 -11.82
CA MET A 387 2.51 10.06 -12.58
C MET A 387 2.73 10.21 -14.09
N ASP A 388 3.84 10.81 -14.52
CA ASP A 388 4.23 10.97 -15.94
C ASP A 388 4.66 9.62 -16.58
N ILE A 389 4.62 8.51 -15.84
CA ILE A 389 4.79 7.17 -16.38
C ILE A 389 3.58 6.67 -17.19
N ARG A 390 2.44 7.36 -17.14
CA ARG A 390 1.22 7.00 -17.85
C ARG A 390 1.42 7.06 -19.37
N PRO A 391 1.15 5.97 -20.11
CA PRO A 391 1.18 5.99 -21.56
C PRO A 391 0.03 6.81 -22.13
N GLU A 392 0.32 7.68 -23.10
CA GLU A 392 -0.71 8.55 -23.69
C GLU A 392 -1.60 7.82 -24.70
N PHE A 393 -1.10 6.75 -25.34
CA PHE A 393 -1.80 5.98 -26.36
C PHE A 393 -1.22 4.59 -26.52
N ALA A 394 -2.00 3.70 -27.12
CA ALA A 394 -1.57 2.41 -27.62
C ALA A 394 -1.74 2.34 -29.14
N VAL A 395 -0.85 1.66 -29.84
CA VAL A 395 -0.99 1.34 -31.26
C VAL A 395 -1.31 -0.13 -31.40
N VAL A 396 -2.61 -0.45 -31.59
CA VAL A 396 -3.13 -1.81 -31.59
C VAL A 396 -3.36 -2.30 -33.02
N LYS A 397 -3.23 -3.61 -33.24
CA LYS A 397 -3.49 -4.26 -34.54
C LYS A 397 -4.93 -4.76 -34.57
N ARG A 398 -5.81 -4.04 -35.30
CA ARG A 398 -7.21 -4.43 -35.57
C ARG A 398 -7.43 -4.51 -37.07
N ASP A 399 -8.09 -5.54 -37.56
CA ASP A 399 -8.37 -5.78 -38.99
C ASP A 399 -7.10 -5.65 -39.89
N ASN A 400 -5.98 -6.17 -39.40
CA ASN A 400 -4.65 -6.11 -40.06
C ASN A 400 -4.12 -4.67 -40.28
N GLN A 401 -4.69 -3.66 -39.61
CA GLN A 401 -4.25 -2.27 -39.60
C GLN A 401 -3.80 -1.85 -38.19
N TRP A 402 -2.81 -0.96 -38.14
CA TRP A 402 -2.33 -0.37 -36.89
C TRP A 402 -3.11 0.90 -36.59
N ILE A 403 -3.89 0.88 -35.51
CA ILE A 403 -4.77 1.99 -35.10
C ILE A 403 -4.29 2.54 -33.77
N LYS A 404 -4.23 3.86 -33.64
CA LYS A 404 -3.93 4.55 -32.41
C LYS A 404 -5.21 4.68 -31.57
N VAL A 405 -5.20 4.10 -30.35
CA VAL A 405 -6.34 4.09 -29.43
C VAL A 405 -5.90 4.52 -28.02
N ASN A 406 -6.88 4.80 -27.14
CA ASN A 406 -6.59 4.96 -25.72
C ASN A 406 -6.16 3.59 -25.14
N PRO A 407 -5.13 3.52 -24.27
CA PRO A 407 -4.76 2.28 -23.59
C PRO A 407 -5.93 1.56 -22.88
N GLU A 408 -6.91 2.32 -22.38
CA GLU A 408 -8.12 1.80 -21.73
C GLU A 408 -9.08 1.04 -22.68
N GLU A 409 -8.90 1.21 -24.00
CA GLU A 409 -9.73 0.55 -25.02
C GLU A 409 -9.08 -0.75 -25.54
N VAL A 410 -7.94 -1.14 -25.02
CA VAL A 410 -7.20 -2.32 -25.45
C VAL A 410 -7.54 -3.49 -24.55
N SER A 411 -7.98 -4.59 -25.16
CA SER A 411 -8.34 -5.82 -24.45
C SER A 411 -7.18 -6.80 -24.38
N THR A 412 -7.24 -7.68 -23.38
CA THR A 412 -6.28 -8.79 -23.22
C THR A 412 -6.24 -9.66 -24.48
N GLY A 413 -5.04 -10.03 -24.91
CA GLY A 413 -4.79 -10.83 -26.12
C GLY A 413 -4.60 -10.02 -27.41
N GLU A 414 -4.93 -8.73 -27.44
CA GLU A 414 -4.61 -7.85 -28.57
C GLU A 414 -3.09 -7.61 -28.67
N VAL A 415 -2.62 -7.33 -29.88
CA VAL A 415 -1.21 -7.05 -30.13
C VAL A 415 -0.99 -5.54 -30.29
N VAL A 416 -0.11 -4.99 -29.49
CA VAL A 416 0.30 -3.59 -29.53
C VAL A 416 1.71 -3.44 -30.09
N ARG A 417 1.98 -2.37 -30.84
CA ARG A 417 3.29 -2.04 -31.38
C ARG A 417 3.86 -0.83 -30.65
N VAL A 418 5.11 -0.96 -30.21
CA VAL A 418 5.86 0.08 -29.50
C VAL A 418 7.15 0.39 -30.23
N LYS A 419 7.34 1.65 -30.63
CA LYS A 419 8.54 2.11 -31.34
C LYS A 419 9.59 2.62 -30.36
N PRO A 420 10.87 2.75 -30.79
CA PRO A 420 11.90 3.42 -30.02
C PRO A 420 11.48 4.82 -29.59
N GLY A 421 11.68 5.13 -28.29
CA GLY A 421 11.25 6.37 -27.64
C GLY A 421 9.81 6.37 -27.13
N GLU A 422 8.98 5.38 -27.47
CA GLU A 422 7.62 5.25 -26.96
C GLU A 422 7.59 4.46 -25.65
N ARG A 423 6.58 4.72 -24.82
CA ARG A 423 6.31 3.95 -23.59
C ARG A 423 5.49 2.72 -23.93
N ILE A 424 5.75 1.61 -23.23
CA ILE A 424 4.93 0.40 -23.28
C ILE A 424 3.56 0.73 -22.68
N PRO A 425 2.46 0.57 -23.43
CA PRO A 425 1.14 1.01 -22.98
C PRO A 425 0.48 0.08 -21.96
N LEU A 426 0.68 -1.23 -22.07
CA LEU A 426 0.10 -2.26 -21.21
C LEU A 426 1.12 -3.37 -20.94
N ASP A 427 0.90 -4.12 -19.86
CA ASP A 427 1.71 -5.29 -19.53
C ASP A 427 1.49 -6.40 -20.58
N GLY A 428 2.53 -7.13 -20.96
CA GLY A 428 2.40 -8.16 -21.97
C GLY A 428 3.68 -8.94 -22.23
N ILE A 429 3.63 -9.78 -23.27
CA ILE A 429 4.74 -10.64 -23.71
C ILE A 429 5.16 -10.22 -25.11
N VAL A 430 6.45 -10.10 -25.35
CA VAL A 430 7.02 -9.77 -26.66
C VAL A 430 6.77 -10.93 -27.64
N THR A 431 6.03 -10.67 -28.73
CA THR A 431 5.75 -11.62 -29.78
C THR A 431 6.65 -11.45 -30.98
N SER A 432 7.21 -10.24 -31.19
CA SER A 432 8.11 -9.93 -32.30
C SER A 432 9.02 -8.75 -31.95
N GLY A 433 10.27 -8.84 -32.36
CA GLY A 433 11.28 -7.80 -32.15
C GLY A 433 12.25 -8.13 -31.01
N ALA A 434 13.27 -7.30 -30.87
CA ALA A 434 14.19 -7.27 -29.74
C ALA A 434 14.60 -5.82 -29.48
N SER A 435 14.75 -5.45 -28.21
CA SER A 435 15.08 -4.07 -27.81
C SER A 435 15.68 -4.01 -26.41
N SER A 436 16.14 -2.83 -26.01
CA SER A 436 16.47 -2.51 -24.61
C SER A 436 15.35 -1.61 -24.03
N LEU A 437 14.88 -1.94 -22.84
CA LEU A 437 13.86 -1.19 -22.12
C LEU A 437 14.46 -0.40 -20.97
N ASN A 438 14.17 0.87 -20.91
CA ASN A 438 14.51 1.73 -19.78
C ASN A 438 13.38 1.69 -18.76
N THR A 439 13.65 1.04 -17.64
CA THR A 439 12.71 0.89 -16.51
C THR A 439 12.99 1.88 -15.37
N ALA A 440 13.93 2.83 -15.55
CA ALA A 440 14.40 3.71 -14.48
C ALA A 440 13.28 4.52 -13.80
N SER A 441 12.24 4.91 -14.53
CA SER A 441 11.08 5.63 -13.98
C SER A 441 10.20 4.75 -13.09
N LEU A 442 10.25 3.44 -13.24
CA LEU A 442 9.45 2.47 -12.49
C LEU A 442 10.25 1.86 -11.34
N THR A 443 11.42 1.31 -11.65
CA THR A 443 12.23 0.55 -10.69
C THR A 443 13.35 1.37 -10.05
N GLY A 444 13.67 2.54 -10.62
CA GLY A 444 14.83 3.33 -10.21
C GLY A 444 16.18 2.77 -10.71
N GLU A 445 16.18 1.74 -11.56
CA GLU A 445 17.39 1.15 -12.14
C GLU A 445 17.86 1.95 -13.36
N SER A 446 19.14 2.37 -13.35
CA SER A 446 19.72 3.15 -14.47
C SER A 446 20.16 2.26 -15.64
N LYS A 447 20.23 0.92 -15.47
CA LYS A 447 20.67 0.01 -16.52
C LYS A 447 19.46 -0.46 -17.33
N PRO A 448 19.42 -0.25 -18.65
CA PRO A 448 18.37 -0.80 -19.49
C PRO A 448 18.34 -2.33 -19.43
N ARG A 449 17.14 -2.90 -19.52
CA ARG A 449 16.90 -4.34 -19.59
C ARG A 449 16.71 -4.77 -21.04
N ASP A 450 17.51 -5.70 -21.49
CA ASP A 450 17.34 -6.28 -22.84
C ASP A 450 16.16 -7.25 -22.85
N VAL A 451 15.36 -7.16 -23.92
CA VAL A 451 14.15 -7.99 -24.14
C VAL A 451 14.12 -8.53 -25.57
N ASP A 452 13.67 -9.75 -25.72
CA ASP A 452 13.49 -10.48 -26.97
C ASP A 452 12.14 -11.23 -27.00
N ILE A 453 11.92 -12.05 -28.02
CA ILE A 453 10.66 -12.78 -28.16
C ILE A 453 10.47 -13.72 -26.96
N GLY A 454 9.28 -13.63 -26.33
CA GLY A 454 8.92 -14.39 -25.13
C GLY A 454 9.24 -13.66 -23.82
N SER A 455 9.93 -12.51 -23.86
CA SER A 455 10.20 -11.71 -22.67
C SER A 455 8.93 -11.00 -22.19
N GLU A 456 8.67 -11.03 -20.88
CA GLU A 456 7.63 -10.23 -20.24
C GLU A 456 8.07 -8.76 -20.16
N VAL A 457 7.14 -7.86 -20.44
CA VAL A 457 7.35 -6.42 -20.41
C VAL A 457 6.24 -5.74 -19.61
N ILE A 458 6.63 -4.69 -18.87
CA ILE A 458 5.73 -3.93 -18.00
C ILE A 458 5.39 -2.57 -18.61
N SER A 459 4.13 -2.17 -18.45
CA SER A 459 3.63 -0.86 -18.86
C SER A 459 4.45 0.28 -18.22
N GLY A 460 4.58 1.41 -18.90
CA GLY A 460 5.35 2.57 -18.45
C GLY A 460 6.85 2.52 -18.72
N SER A 461 7.43 1.34 -19.04
CA SER A 461 8.82 1.24 -19.51
C SER A 461 9.01 1.96 -20.84
N VAL A 462 10.18 2.59 -21.05
CA VAL A 462 10.48 3.28 -22.31
C VAL A 462 11.27 2.34 -23.22
N ASN A 463 10.79 2.12 -24.42
CA ASN A 463 11.47 1.35 -25.45
C ASN A 463 12.60 2.17 -26.08
N GLU A 464 13.86 1.68 -26.09
CA GLU A 464 15.01 2.47 -26.51
C GLU A 464 15.46 2.21 -27.95
N THR A 465 15.53 0.97 -28.41
CA THR A 465 16.29 0.64 -29.64
C THR A 465 15.47 0.02 -30.76
N GLY A 466 14.71 -1.05 -30.52
CA GLY A 466 14.00 -1.83 -31.53
C GLY A 466 12.50 -1.56 -31.54
N VAL A 467 11.80 -1.97 -32.61
CA VAL A 467 10.34 -1.99 -32.63
C VAL A 467 9.88 -3.31 -32.00
N LEU A 468 8.99 -3.23 -31.01
CA LEU A 468 8.41 -4.37 -30.34
C LEU A 468 6.95 -4.56 -30.74
N GLU A 469 6.53 -5.80 -30.94
CA GLU A 469 5.14 -6.20 -30.96
C GLU A 469 4.88 -7.04 -29.70
N ILE A 470 3.90 -6.62 -28.91
CA ILE A 470 3.63 -7.14 -27.56
C ILE A 470 2.21 -7.62 -27.52
N GLN A 471 1.97 -8.84 -27.11
CA GLN A 471 0.64 -9.37 -26.82
C GLN A 471 0.26 -8.97 -25.40
N VAL A 472 -0.85 -8.27 -25.27
CA VAL A 472 -1.35 -7.75 -24.00
C VAL A 472 -1.82 -8.89 -23.11
N THR A 473 -1.38 -8.90 -21.87
CA THR A 473 -1.72 -9.92 -20.86
C THR A 473 -2.68 -9.41 -19.78
N LYS A 474 -2.73 -8.09 -19.56
CA LYS A 474 -3.61 -7.45 -18.55
C LYS A 474 -4.31 -6.25 -19.14
N GLU A 475 -5.55 -5.99 -18.73
CA GLU A 475 -6.27 -4.75 -19.07
C GLU A 475 -5.61 -3.53 -18.40
N TYR A 476 -5.92 -2.33 -18.91
CA TYR A 476 -5.28 -1.10 -18.44
C TYR A 476 -5.43 -0.89 -16.92
N GLY A 477 -6.62 -1.12 -16.36
CA GLY A 477 -6.87 -0.97 -14.91
C GLY A 477 -6.05 -1.92 -14.04
N GLU A 478 -5.64 -3.05 -14.56
CA GLU A 478 -4.82 -4.06 -13.90
C GLU A 478 -3.33 -3.94 -14.24
N SER A 479 -2.97 -3.02 -15.14
CA SER A 479 -1.58 -2.82 -15.56
C SER A 479 -0.71 -2.30 -14.40
N THR A 480 0.57 -2.61 -14.47
CA THR A 480 1.56 -2.16 -13.47
C THR A 480 1.54 -0.64 -13.28
N VAL A 481 1.41 0.13 -14.36
CA VAL A 481 1.30 1.60 -14.28
C VAL A 481 0.04 2.03 -13.55
N ALA A 482 -1.13 1.48 -13.88
CA ALA A 482 -2.39 1.86 -13.26
C ALA A 482 -2.35 1.61 -11.75
N ARG A 483 -1.79 0.48 -11.31
CA ARG A 483 -1.63 0.13 -9.89
C ARG A 483 -0.64 1.04 -9.16
N ILE A 484 0.50 1.34 -9.78
CA ILE A 484 1.47 2.30 -9.20
C ILE A 484 0.82 3.66 -9.02
N LEU A 485 0.06 4.12 -10.01
CA LEU A 485 -0.65 5.39 -9.94
C LEU A 485 -1.71 5.37 -8.82
N ASP A 486 -2.47 4.30 -8.70
CA ASP A 486 -3.46 4.15 -7.63
C ASP A 486 -2.81 4.15 -6.23
N LEU A 487 -1.68 3.45 -6.07
CA LEU A 487 -0.90 3.46 -4.84
C LEU A 487 -0.37 4.86 -4.48
N VAL A 488 0.06 5.64 -5.48
CA VAL A 488 0.54 7.01 -5.30
C VAL A 488 -0.62 7.96 -5.02
N GLU A 489 -1.74 7.82 -5.72
CA GLU A 489 -2.94 8.66 -5.54
C GLU A 489 -3.60 8.47 -4.17
N ASN A 490 -3.60 7.26 -3.64
CA ASN A 490 -4.25 6.91 -2.38
C ASN A 490 -3.34 7.05 -1.13
N GLN A 491 -2.13 7.62 -1.26
CA GLN A 491 -1.17 7.79 -0.16
C GLN A 491 -1.67 8.67 1.01
N ASP A 492 -2.56 9.63 0.74
CA ASP A 492 -2.98 10.63 1.74
C ASP A 492 -3.98 10.11 2.80
N SER A 493 -4.47 8.88 2.66
CA SER A 493 -5.49 8.35 3.58
C SER A 493 -5.00 8.13 5.02
N ARG A 494 -3.67 8.13 5.24
CA ARG A 494 -3.05 7.76 6.52
C ARG A 494 -2.07 8.84 6.97
N LYS A 495 -2.59 9.83 7.71
CA LYS A 495 -1.78 10.93 8.26
C LYS A 495 -0.80 10.43 9.31
N ALA A 496 0.40 11.00 9.33
CA ALA A 496 1.40 10.75 10.36
C ALA A 496 0.93 11.23 11.75
N THR A 497 1.39 10.59 12.81
CA THR A 497 1.12 11.02 14.20
C THR A 497 1.57 12.47 14.43
N ALA A 498 2.69 12.88 13.81
CA ALA A 498 3.17 14.24 13.87
C ALA A 498 2.20 15.27 13.22
N GLU A 499 1.51 14.91 12.14
CA GLU A 499 0.50 15.76 11.49
C GLU A 499 -0.76 15.91 12.37
N ASN A 500 -1.19 14.83 12.99
CA ASN A 500 -2.32 14.85 13.93
C ASN A 500 -1.99 15.68 15.16
N PHE A 501 -0.74 15.62 15.65
CA PHE A 501 -0.28 16.46 16.75
C PHE A 501 -0.39 17.95 16.41
N ILE A 502 -0.04 18.37 15.20
CA ILE A 502 -0.09 19.77 14.77
C ILE A 502 -1.52 20.27 14.78
N THR A 503 -2.46 19.51 14.22
CA THR A 503 -3.88 19.89 14.18
C THR A 503 -4.45 20.04 15.59
N LYS A 504 -4.12 19.12 16.52
CA LYS A 504 -4.50 19.24 17.94
C LYS A 504 -3.83 20.44 18.60
N PHE A 505 -2.53 20.64 18.36
CA PHE A 505 -1.76 21.74 18.91
C PHE A 505 -2.32 23.10 18.47
N SER A 506 -2.57 23.31 17.19
CA SER A 506 -3.10 24.56 16.65
C SER A 506 -4.46 24.91 17.24
N ARG A 507 -5.33 23.94 17.48
CA ARG A 507 -6.66 24.14 18.07
C ARG A 507 -6.62 24.73 19.48
N VAL A 508 -5.62 24.38 20.28
CA VAL A 508 -5.44 24.86 21.65
C VAL A 508 -4.54 26.09 21.69
N TYR A 509 -3.47 26.08 20.92
CA TYR A 509 -2.43 27.10 20.91
C TYR A 509 -2.96 28.46 20.47
N THR A 510 -3.71 28.55 19.37
CA THR A 510 -4.15 29.83 18.79
C THR A 510 -5.05 30.60 19.73
N PRO A 511 -6.12 30.03 20.32
CA PRO A 511 -6.90 30.74 21.33
C PRO A 511 -6.10 31.18 22.56
N ALA A 512 -5.22 30.31 23.07
CA ALA A 512 -4.38 30.62 24.24
C ALA A 512 -3.49 31.84 23.99
N VAL A 513 -2.92 31.92 22.80
CA VAL A 513 -2.07 33.06 22.42
C VAL A 513 -2.88 34.35 22.25
N VAL A 514 -4.06 34.29 21.63
CA VAL A 514 -4.92 35.47 21.49
C VAL A 514 -5.32 36.02 22.87
N PHE A 515 -5.73 35.16 23.79
CA PHE A 515 -6.01 35.59 25.16
C PHE A 515 -4.78 36.15 25.87
N SER A 516 -3.61 35.58 25.64
CA SER A 516 -2.34 36.11 26.19
C SER A 516 -1.98 37.47 25.61
N ALA A 517 -2.22 37.72 24.33
CA ALA A 517 -2.01 38.98 23.67
C ALA A 517 -2.92 40.08 24.28
N VAL A 518 -4.20 39.77 24.49
CA VAL A 518 -5.13 40.70 25.17
C VAL A 518 -4.67 40.98 26.60
N ALA A 519 -4.24 39.94 27.33
CA ALA A 519 -3.72 40.11 28.68
C ALA A 519 -2.47 41.03 28.71
N VAL A 520 -1.54 40.88 27.75
CA VAL A 520 -0.38 41.76 27.59
C VAL A 520 -0.80 43.21 27.35
N ALA A 521 -1.78 43.45 26.46
CA ALA A 521 -2.30 44.79 26.22
C ALA A 521 -2.84 45.43 27.49
N VAL A 522 -3.67 44.69 28.22
CA VAL A 522 -4.32 45.20 29.47
C VAL A 522 -3.28 45.45 30.58
N ILE A 523 -2.37 44.49 30.81
CA ILE A 523 -1.33 44.60 31.85
C ILE A 523 -0.42 45.80 31.57
N VAL A 524 0.06 45.98 30.34
CA VAL A 524 0.93 47.09 29.94
C VAL A 524 0.19 48.45 30.05
N GLY A 525 -1.08 48.48 29.64
CA GLY A 525 -1.94 49.66 29.78
C GLY A 525 -2.13 50.07 31.24
N LEU A 526 -2.45 49.12 32.13
CA LEU A 526 -2.64 49.35 33.57
C LEU A 526 -1.33 49.69 34.30
N MET A 527 -0.17 49.23 33.83
CA MET A 527 1.14 49.60 34.35
C MET A 527 1.54 51.06 34.05
N GLY A 528 0.69 51.85 33.41
CA GLY A 528 0.95 53.24 33.12
C GLY A 528 1.91 53.52 31.96
N LYS A 529 2.23 52.48 31.13
CA LYS A 529 3.08 52.64 29.94
C LYS A 529 2.33 53.15 28.70
N GLY A 530 1.02 53.42 28.86
CA GLY A 530 0.14 53.84 27.75
C GLY A 530 -0.53 52.69 27.00
N TRP A 531 -1.79 52.91 26.61
CA TRP A 531 -2.58 51.91 25.86
C TRP A 531 -2.01 51.62 24.47
N ASP A 532 -1.40 52.61 23.81
CA ASP A 532 -0.78 52.47 22.52
C ASP A 532 0.40 51.46 22.56
N THR A 533 1.23 51.57 23.60
CA THR A 533 2.33 50.62 23.83
C THR A 533 1.78 49.23 24.13
N GLY A 534 0.67 49.12 24.87
CA GLY A 534 0.02 47.84 25.16
C GLY A 534 -0.53 47.18 23.89
N ILE A 535 -1.24 47.95 23.06
CA ILE A 535 -1.78 47.51 21.78
C ILE A 535 -0.64 47.06 20.85
N TYR A 536 0.43 47.85 20.70
CA TYR A 536 1.58 47.52 19.87
C TYR A 536 2.21 46.17 20.27
N ARG A 537 2.45 45.95 21.58
CA ARG A 537 3.00 44.68 22.08
C ARG A 537 2.06 43.52 21.86
N ALA A 538 0.75 43.72 22.05
CA ALA A 538 -0.22 42.68 21.77
C ALA A 538 -0.24 42.29 20.28
N CYS A 539 -0.17 43.28 19.39
CA CYS A 539 -0.12 43.03 17.95
C CYS A 539 1.20 42.31 17.53
N THR A 540 2.33 42.76 18.08
CA THR A 540 3.62 42.04 17.90
C THR A 540 3.52 40.61 18.38
N PHE A 541 2.92 40.36 19.53
CA PHE A 541 2.70 39.04 20.10
C PHE A 541 1.80 38.19 19.22
N LEU A 542 0.73 38.74 18.63
CA LEU A 542 -0.15 38.03 17.70
C LEU A 542 0.57 37.63 16.42
N VAL A 543 1.39 38.48 15.82
CA VAL A 543 2.18 38.13 14.61
C VAL A 543 3.16 37.01 14.87
N ILE A 544 3.86 37.02 16.03
CA ILE A 544 4.79 35.93 16.39
C ILE A 544 4.08 34.59 16.52
N SER A 545 2.80 34.60 16.87
CA SER A 545 2.08 33.41 17.30
C SER A 545 1.58 32.50 16.19
N CYS A 546 1.64 32.93 14.91
CA CYS A 546 1.24 32.04 13.81
C CYS A 546 2.04 30.70 13.80
N PRO A 547 1.42 29.52 13.81
CA PRO A 547 2.13 28.26 13.74
C PRO A 547 2.57 27.86 12.32
N CYS A 548 2.64 28.82 11.36
CA CYS A 548 2.85 28.58 9.91
C CYS A 548 4.03 27.66 9.61
N ALA A 549 5.17 27.87 10.29
CA ALA A 549 6.36 27.05 10.11
C ALA A 549 6.12 25.56 10.44
N LEU A 550 5.26 25.28 11.44
CA LEU A 550 4.96 23.90 11.85
C LEU A 550 3.95 23.23 10.90
N VAL A 551 2.87 23.96 10.59
CA VAL A 551 1.74 23.44 9.78
C VAL A 551 2.20 23.02 8.39
N ILE A 552 3.20 23.67 7.83
CA ILE A 552 3.65 23.44 6.46
C ILE A 552 4.88 22.54 6.38
N SER A 553 5.89 22.81 7.23
CA SER A 553 7.18 22.13 7.09
C SER A 553 7.12 20.64 7.42
N ILE A 554 6.17 20.22 8.26
CA ILE A 554 6.09 18.81 8.68
C ILE A 554 5.46 17.94 7.59
N PRO A 555 4.24 18.24 7.08
CA PRO A 555 3.73 17.50 5.92
C PRO A 555 4.71 17.52 4.74
N LEU A 556 5.31 18.67 4.45
CA LEU A 556 6.31 18.80 3.38
C LEU A 556 7.52 17.89 3.61
N SER A 557 7.98 17.68 4.84
CA SER A 557 9.06 16.75 5.15
C SER A 557 8.69 15.30 4.82
N PHE A 558 7.49 14.87 5.18
CA PHE A 558 7.00 13.52 4.85
C PHE A 558 6.85 13.35 3.33
N PHE A 559 6.20 14.28 2.66
CA PHE A 559 5.99 14.19 1.21
C PHE A 559 7.30 14.26 0.41
N ALA A 560 8.20 15.15 0.76
CA ALA A 560 9.52 15.21 0.13
C ALA A 560 10.32 13.91 0.35
N GLY A 561 10.16 13.31 1.54
CA GLY A 561 10.79 12.04 1.88
C GLY A 561 10.20 10.86 1.11
N ILE A 562 8.87 10.75 1.04
CA ILE A 562 8.16 9.72 0.27
C ILE A 562 8.50 9.84 -1.22
N GLY A 563 8.46 11.07 -1.79
CA GLY A 563 8.88 11.31 -3.17
C GLY A 563 10.33 10.92 -3.44
N GLY A 564 11.23 11.19 -2.47
CA GLY A 564 12.63 10.74 -2.53
C GLY A 564 12.79 9.22 -2.49
N LEU A 565 11.98 8.50 -1.72
CA LEU A 565 11.94 7.02 -1.70
C LEU A 565 11.37 6.45 -2.99
N SER A 566 10.26 6.98 -3.46
CA SER A 566 9.62 6.56 -4.72
C SER A 566 10.55 6.68 -5.92
N SER A 567 11.34 7.76 -6.01
CA SER A 567 12.36 7.93 -7.07
C SER A 567 13.45 6.85 -7.04
N ARG A 568 13.52 6.03 -5.99
CA ARG A 568 14.43 4.90 -5.81
C ARG A 568 13.75 3.55 -5.88
N GLY A 569 12.50 3.50 -6.33
CA GLY A 569 11.74 2.27 -6.44
C GLY A 569 11.24 1.73 -5.09
N VAL A 570 11.07 2.59 -4.09
CA VAL A 570 10.43 2.24 -2.80
C VAL A 570 9.15 3.03 -2.65
N LEU A 571 8.00 2.38 -2.82
CA LEU A 571 6.69 2.99 -2.64
C LEU A 571 6.21 2.78 -1.20
N VAL A 572 5.79 3.86 -0.55
CA VAL A 572 5.24 3.85 0.82
C VAL A 572 3.81 4.38 0.75
N LYS A 573 2.84 3.61 1.21
CA LYS A 573 1.40 3.91 1.09
C LYS A 573 0.86 4.98 2.06
N GLY A 574 1.70 5.63 2.85
CA GLY A 574 1.24 6.69 3.77
C GLY A 574 2.33 7.27 4.66
N ALA A 575 2.09 8.48 5.15
CA ALA A 575 3.04 9.20 6.01
C ALA A 575 3.22 8.51 7.38
N ASN A 576 2.17 7.91 7.94
CA ASN A 576 2.24 7.12 9.18
C ASN A 576 3.18 5.90 9.05
N LEU A 577 3.31 5.34 7.84
CA LEU A 577 4.18 4.19 7.58
C LEU A 577 5.66 4.57 7.59
N ILE A 578 6.00 5.83 7.33
CA ILE A 578 7.35 6.36 7.56
C ILE A 578 7.71 6.28 9.05
N GLU A 579 6.76 6.61 9.94
CA GLU A 579 6.97 6.48 11.38
C GLU A 579 7.10 5.00 11.79
N ALA A 580 6.29 4.12 11.20
CA ALA A 580 6.34 2.68 11.43
C ALA A 580 7.69 2.09 10.97
N LEU A 581 8.14 2.39 9.74
CA LEU A 581 9.45 1.98 9.21
C LEU A 581 10.62 2.37 10.13
N ALA A 582 10.59 3.60 10.64
CA ALA A 582 11.65 4.07 11.53
C ALA A 582 11.70 3.30 12.87
N LYS A 583 10.55 2.83 13.36
CA LYS A 583 10.38 2.10 14.62
C LYS A 583 10.63 0.59 14.51
N VAL A 584 10.65 0.01 13.30
CA VAL A 584 10.91 -1.42 13.10
C VAL A 584 12.14 -1.87 13.90
N GLU A 585 12.02 -2.97 14.63
CA GLU A 585 13.11 -3.60 15.41
C GLU A 585 13.52 -4.94 14.82
N VAL A 586 12.55 -5.69 14.28
CA VAL A 586 12.76 -7.01 13.69
C VAL A 586 12.25 -6.98 12.25
N VAL A 587 13.07 -7.48 11.33
CA VAL A 587 12.69 -7.71 9.93
C VAL A 587 12.62 -9.21 9.72
N VAL A 588 11.42 -9.73 9.50
CA VAL A 588 11.18 -11.14 9.15
C VAL A 588 11.06 -11.23 7.65
N MET A 589 11.89 -12.06 7.02
CA MET A 589 11.93 -12.21 5.57
C MET A 589 11.51 -13.62 5.18
N ASP A 590 10.65 -13.73 4.17
CA ASP A 590 10.49 -15.02 3.49
C ASP A 590 11.79 -15.38 2.78
N LYS A 591 12.03 -16.68 2.57
CA LYS A 591 13.22 -17.11 1.84
C LYS A 591 12.99 -16.99 0.33
N THR A 592 11.96 -17.68 -0.16
CA THR A 592 11.73 -17.89 -1.59
C THR A 592 11.21 -16.62 -2.25
N GLY A 593 11.79 -16.20 -3.38
CA GLY A 593 11.41 -14.97 -4.10
C GLY A 593 11.81 -13.67 -3.38
N THR A 594 12.02 -13.68 -2.07
CA THR A 594 12.43 -12.51 -1.27
C THR A 594 13.95 -12.42 -1.13
N LEU A 595 14.57 -13.44 -0.54
CA LEU A 595 16.04 -13.54 -0.39
C LEU A 595 16.70 -14.28 -1.54
N THR A 596 15.93 -15.11 -2.25
CA THR A 596 16.36 -15.86 -3.42
C THR A 596 15.69 -15.33 -4.68
N SER A 597 16.32 -15.60 -5.83
CA SER A 597 15.81 -15.15 -7.15
C SER A 597 14.72 -16.08 -7.73
N GLY A 598 14.47 -17.25 -7.13
CA GLY A 598 13.64 -18.30 -7.73
C GLY A 598 14.34 -19.05 -8.87
N GLU A 599 15.58 -18.69 -9.18
CA GLU A 599 16.40 -19.37 -10.16
C GLU A 599 17.21 -20.47 -9.50
N PHE A 600 17.08 -21.71 -9.99
CA PHE A 600 17.87 -22.84 -9.52
C PHE A 600 19.19 -22.93 -10.25
N ALA A 601 20.26 -23.27 -9.53
CA ALA A 601 21.54 -23.61 -10.13
C ALA A 601 22.08 -24.91 -9.54
N VAL A 602 22.85 -25.64 -10.33
CA VAL A 602 23.57 -26.83 -9.89
C VAL A 602 24.76 -26.37 -9.07
N GLU A 603 24.74 -26.60 -7.75
CA GLU A 603 25.83 -26.23 -6.83
C GLU A 603 26.80 -27.40 -6.63
N GLU A 604 26.29 -28.64 -6.58
CA GLU A 604 27.10 -29.81 -6.34
C GLU A 604 26.73 -30.94 -7.33
N MET A 605 27.69 -31.69 -7.76
CA MET A 605 27.52 -32.81 -8.66
C MET A 605 28.30 -34.03 -8.13
N TYR A 606 27.65 -35.15 -8.07
CA TYR A 606 28.25 -36.39 -7.63
C TYR A 606 28.10 -37.49 -8.71
N GLY A 607 29.17 -38.22 -8.98
CA GLY A 607 29.23 -39.26 -10.01
C GLY A 607 30.64 -39.44 -10.52
N GLU A 608 30.94 -40.52 -11.24
CA GLU A 608 32.28 -40.78 -11.83
C GLU A 608 32.62 -39.82 -12.98
N HIS A 609 31.59 -39.35 -13.72
CA HIS A 609 31.70 -38.45 -14.87
C HIS A 609 30.67 -37.32 -14.76
N THR A 610 30.92 -36.31 -13.92
CA THR A 610 30.00 -35.23 -13.62
C THR A 610 29.57 -34.43 -14.84
N ASP A 611 30.47 -34.23 -15.83
CA ASP A 611 30.13 -33.54 -17.08
C ASP A 611 29.09 -34.33 -17.90
N THR A 612 29.16 -35.65 -17.92
CA THR A 612 28.17 -36.50 -18.59
C THR A 612 26.85 -36.52 -17.86
N VAL A 613 26.86 -36.49 -16.52
CA VAL A 613 25.67 -36.38 -15.69
C VAL A 613 24.90 -35.06 -15.99
N LEU A 614 25.62 -33.93 -16.06
CA LEU A 614 25.05 -32.64 -16.37
C LEU A 614 24.55 -32.58 -17.83
N GLU A 615 25.30 -33.12 -18.78
CA GLU A 615 24.91 -33.22 -20.19
C GLU A 615 23.59 -33.97 -20.34
N TYR A 616 23.51 -35.21 -19.84
CA TYR A 616 22.30 -36.01 -19.95
C TYR A 616 21.10 -35.41 -19.22
N ALA A 617 21.30 -34.79 -18.06
CA ALA A 617 20.24 -34.07 -17.39
C ALA A 617 19.73 -32.89 -18.23
N ALA A 618 20.63 -32.13 -18.87
CA ALA A 618 20.25 -30.98 -19.71
C ALA A 618 19.48 -31.42 -20.97
N TYR A 619 19.91 -32.58 -21.57
CA TYR A 619 19.20 -33.16 -22.71
C TYR A 619 17.82 -33.69 -22.32
N ALA A 620 17.70 -34.38 -21.16
CA ALA A 620 16.41 -34.87 -20.68
C ALA A 620 15.42 -33.74 -20.39
N GLU A 621 15.88 -32.65 -19.81
CA GLU A 621 15.06 -31.52 -19.40
C GLU A 621 14.89 -30.46 -20.50
N THR A 622 15.25 -30.73 -21.75
CA THR A 622 15.25 -29.76 -22.86
C THR A 622 13.88 -29.14 -23.08
N TYR A 623 12.81 -29.91 -23.04
CA TYR A 623 11.45 -29.42 -23.28
C TYR A 623 10.70 -29.03 -22.02
N SER A 624 11.30 -29.17 -20.84
CA SER A 624 10.70 -28.76 -19.57
C SER A 624 10.93 -27.28 -19.30
N ASN A 625 9.86 -26.60 -18.89
CA ASN A 625 9.90 -25.20 -18.42
C ASN A 625 9.95 -25.11 -16.88
N HIS A 626 10.11 -26.22 -16.19
CA HIS A 626 10.23 -26.22 -14.74
C HIS A 626 11.48 -25.46 -14.28
N PRO A 627 11.45 -24.64 -13.20
CA PRO A 627 12.62 -23.87 -12.74
C PRO A 627 13.88 -24.72 -12.54
N VAL A 628 13.74 -25.96 -12.07
CA VAL A 628 14.84 -26.92 -11.93
C VAL A 628 15.46 -27.28 -13.29
N ALA A 629 14.62 -27.51 -14.31
CA ALA A 629 15.06 -27.80 -15.67
C ALA A 629 15.82 -26.62 -16.29
N LEU A 630 15.29 -25.39 -16.10
CA LEU A 630 15.97 -24.17 -16.54
C LEU A 630 17.33 -24.01 -15.86
N GLY A 631 17.42 -24.30 -14.56
CA GLY A 631 18.67 -24.27 -13.81
C GLY A 631 19.70 -25.27 -14.30
N ILE A 632 19.28 -26.50 -14.67
CA ILE A 632 20.15 -27.53 -15.26
C ILE A 632 20.66 -27.04 -16.62
N LYS A 633 19.77 -26.55 -17.50
CA LYS A 633 20.13 -26.04 -18.84
C LYS A 633 21.10 -24.84 -18.73
N ALA A 634 20.86 -23.92 -17.84
CA ALA A 634 21.74 -22.78 -17.57
C ALA A 634 23.12 -23.22 -17.07
N SER A 635 23.17 -24.19 -16.16
CA SER A 635 24.42 -24.76 -15.63
C SER A 635 25.21 -25.52 -16.68
N TYR A 636 24.54 -26.19 -17.65
CA TYR A 636 25.18 -26.84 -18.77
C TYR A 636 25.88 -25.85 -19.72
N GLY A 637 25.25 -24.65 -19.94
CA GLY A 637 25.89 -23.54 -20.64
C GLY A 637 26.22 -23.73 -22.11
N LYS A 638 25.77 -24.84 -22.73
CA LYS A 638 25.95 -25.15 -24.15
C LYS A 638 24.58 -25.33 -24.81
N ALA A 639 24.55 -25.07 -26.13
CA ALA A 639 23.34 -25.34 -26.89
C ALA A 639 23.08 -26.86 -26.92
N VAL A 640 21.85 -27.26 -26.62
CA VAL A 640 21.45 -28.68 -26.72
C VAL A 640 21.10 -28.98 -28.16
N ASP A 641 21.68 -30.07 -28.69
CA ASP A 641 21.38 -30.58 -30.02
C ASP A 641 20.15 -31.49 -29.93
N GLU A 642 18.99 -30.94 -30.27
CA GLU A 642 17.71 -31.63 -30.21
C GLU A 642 17.65 -32.88 -31.12
N SER A 643 18.50 -32.96 -32.18
CA SER A 643 18.52 -34.09 -33.07
C SER A 643 19.00 -35.40 -32.39
N ARG A 644 19.69 -35.26 -31.26
CA ARG A 644 20.16 -36.40 -30.43
C ARG A 644 19.10 -36.96 -29.51
N ILE A 645 17.95 -36.28 -29.35
CA ILE A 645 16.90 -36.62 -28.37
C ILE A 645 15.75 -37.33 -29.07
N GLN A 646 15.27 -38.42 -28.48
CA GLN A 646 14.10 -39.17 -28.94
C GLN A 646 13.27 -39.62 -27.73
N ASP A 647 12.00 -39.95 -27.96
CA ASP A 647 11.07 -40.59 -26.99
C ASP A 647 10.99 -39.91 -25.62
N VAL A 648 10.93 -38.58 -25.60
CA VAL A 648 10.82 -37.80 -24.34
C VAL A 648 9.47 -38.06 -23.70
N LYS A 649 9.46 -38.45 -22.42
CA LYS A 649 8.28 -38.68 -21.60
C LYS A 649 8.48 -38.03 -20.25
N GLU A 650 7.65 -37.02 -19.94
CA GLU A 650 7.56 -36.47 -18.61
C GLU A 650 6.72 -37.40 -17.72
N ILE A 651 7.20 -37.69 -16.53
CA ILE A 651 6.56 -38.55 -15.54
C ILE A 651 6.21 -37.68 -14.36
N ALA A 652 4.92 -37.34 -14.22
CA ALA A 652 4.42 -36.38 -13.23
C ALA A 652 4.92 -36.69 -11.81
N GLY A 653 5.52 -35.70 -11.17
CA GLY A 653 6.07 -35.80 -9.81
C GLY A 653 7.29 -36.73 -9.66
N ARG A 654 7.91 -37.18 -10.78
CA ARG A 654 9.06 -38.11 -10.79
C ARG A 654 10.26 -37.52 -11.52
N GLY A 655 10.08 -37.03 -12.75
CA GLY A 655 11.11 -36.49 -13.62
C GLY A 655 10.87 -36.87 -15.08
N VAL A 656 11.91 -37.01 -15.88
CA VAL A 656 11.85 -37.22 -17.32
C VAL A 656 12.60 -38.51 -17.72
N SER A 657 12.03 -39.20 -18.68
CA SER A 657 12.66 -40.33 -19.40
C SER A 657 12.81 -39.96 -20.88
N CYS A 658 13.98 -40.15 -21.46
CA CYS A 658 14.22 -39.91 -22.88
C CYS A 658 15.29 -40.86 -23.43
N THR A 659 15.49 -40.85 -24.75
CA THR A 659 16.61 -41.52 -25.42
C THR A 659 17.54 -40.45 -25.97
N VAL A 660 18.82 -40.50 -25.60
CA VAL A 660 19.89 -39.62 -26.10
C VAL A 660 20.95 -40.44 -26.78
N ASP A 661 21.23 -40.19 -28.05
CA ASP A 661 22.18 -40.96 -28.88
C ASP A 661 21.94 -42.50 -28.91
N GLY A 662 20.68 -42.92 -28.71
CA GLY A 662 20.30 -44.34 -28.64
C GLY A 662 20.39 -44.96 -27.24
N HIS A 663 20.84 -44.24 -26.22
CA HIS A 663 20.88 -44.63 -24.81
C HIS A 663 19.64 -44.15 -24.06
N ALA A 664 19.04 -45.02 -23.25
CA ALA A 664 17.90 -44.69 -22.42
C ALA A 664 18.36 -43.86 -21.19
N VAL A 665 17.94 -42.61 -21.12
CA VAL A 665 18.32 -41.68 -20.07
C VAL A 665 17.13 -41.41 -19.16
N LEU A 666 17.35 -41.44 -17.85
CA LEU A 666 16.42 -41.05 -16.81
C LEU A 666 17.00 -39.86 -16.03
N ALA A 667 16.24 -38.81 -15.86
CA ALA A 667 16.55 -37.66 -15.00
C ALA A 667 15.40 -37.38 -14.08
N GLY A 668 15.59 -37.39 -12.76
CA GLY A 668 14.50 -37.12 -11.81
C GLY A 668 14.83 -37.47 -10.37
N ASN A 669 13.80 -37.59 -9.54
CA ASN A 669 13.95 -37.87 -8.11
C ASN A 669 14.33 -39.36 -7.84
N TYR A 670 14.67 -39.65 -6.57
CA TYR A 670 15.02 -41.03 -6.16
C TYR A 670 13.89 -42.03 -6.44
N LYS A 671 12.65 -41.63 -6.36
CA LYS A 671 11.50 -42.50 -6.64
C LYS A 671 11.48 -42.94 -8.12
N LEU A 672 11.84 -42.03 -9.05
CA LEU A 672 11.98 -42.40 -10.47
C LEU A 672 13.02 -43.50 -10.65
N MET A 673 14.18 -43.37 -9.99
CA MET A 673 15.25 -44.42 -10.08
C MET A 673 14.76 -45.76 -9.55
N SER A 674 14.08 -45.74 -8.41
CA SER A 674 13.49 -46.94 -7.80
C SER A 674 12.44 -47.60 -8.69
N ASP A 675 11.53 -46.82 -9.31
CA ASP A 675 10.47 -47.35 -10.18
C ASP A 675 11.02 -48.06 -11.44
N TYR A 676 12.16 -47.58 -11.94
CA TYR A 676 12.85 -48.18 -13.10
C TYR A 676 13.93 -49.22 -12.72
N GLY A 677 14.02 -49.56 -11.42
CA GLY A 677 14.95 -50.58 -10.93
C GLY A 677 16.42 -50.16 -10.94
N VAL A 678 16.72 -48.88 -11.03
CA VAL A 678 18.08 -48.34 -10.96
C VAL A 678 18.56 -48.38 -9.50
N VAL A 679 19.64 -49.07 -9.23
CA VAL A 679 20.24 -49.21 -7.90
C VAL A 679 21.09 -47.97 -7.61
N CYS A 680 20.64 -47.11 -6.69
CA CYS A 680 21.38 -45.97 -6.19
C CYS A 680 21.07 -45.74 -4.70
N GLU A 681 21.92 -45.01 -4.01
CA GLU A 681 21.66 -44.62 -2.62
C GLU A 681 20.80 -43.35 -2.54
N GLU A 682 19.80 -43.39 -1.67
CA GLU A 682 19.01 -42.18 -1.38
C GLU A 682 19.87 -41.21 -0.57
N ARG A 683 20.16 -40.06 -1.16
CA ARG A 683 20.93 -38.99 -0.51
C ARG A 683 19.99 -38.06 0.26
N LYS A 684 20.52 -37.47 1.33
CA LYS A 684 19.81 -36.50 2.20
C LYS A 684 20.48 -35.14 2.17
N ASP A 685 21.04 -34.76 1.02
CA ASP A 685 21.65 -33.45 0.86
C ASP A 685 20.58 -32.37 0.88
N SER A 686 20.93 -31.18 1.38
CA SER A 686 20.07 -30.01 1.37
C SER A 686 19.95 -29.46 -0.07
N GLY A 687 18.77 -29.53 -0.68
CA GLY A 687 18.50 -29.05 -2.04
C GLY A 687 17.58 -29.98 -2.84
N THR A 688 17.29 -29.59 -4.08
CA THR A 688 16.56 -30.43 -5.03
C THR A 688 17.55 -31.42 -5.69
N LEU A 689 17.30 -32.69 -5.49
CA LEU A 689 18.15 -33.75 -5.99
C LEU A 689 17.62 -34.29 -7.33
N VAL A 690 18.42 -34.20 -8.38
CA VAL A 690 18.11 -34.80 -9.71
C VAL A 690 19.12 -35.89 -9.97
N TYR A 691 18.64 -37.14 -9.86
CA TYR A 691 19.39 -38.37 -10.16
C TYR A 691 19.37 -38.59 -11.65
N VAL A 692 20.50 -39.03 -12.20
CA VAL A 692 20.65 -39.35 -13.63
C VAL A 692 21.12 -40.80 -13.79
N ALA A 693 20.49 -41.52 -14.72
CA ALA A 693 20.86 -42.86 -15.07
C ALA A 693 20.85 -43.04 -16.58
N GLU A 694 21.73 -43.92 -17.09
CA GLU A 694 21.88 -44.34 -18.48
C GLU A 694 21.75 -45.87 -18.59
N ASP A 695 20.89 -46.35 -19.47
CA ASP A 695 20.65 -47.78 -19.72
C ASP A 695 20.44 -48.60 -18.40
N GLY A 696 19.73 -48.02 -17.45
CA GLY A 696 19.47 -48.66 -16.16
C GLY A 696 20.62 -48.61 -15.14
N LYS A 697 21.72 -47.92 -15.45
CA LYS A 697 22.85 -47.72 -14.55
C LYS A 697 22.85 -46.31 -13.98
N TYR A 698 22.97 -46.16 -12.67
CA TYR A 698 23.15 -44.88 -12.01
C TYR A 698 24.47 -44.22 -12.45
N LEU A 699 24.39 -42.97 -12.94
CA LEU A 699 25.55 -42.17 -13.33
C LEU A 699 25.93 -41.17 -12.24
N GLY A 700 24.96 -40.55 -11.63
CA GLY A 700 25.21 -39.50 -10.64
C GLY A 700 23.98 -38.75 -10.23
N VAL A 701 24.18 -37.72 -9.39
CA VAL A 701 23.14 -36.85 -8.91
C VAL A 701 23.59 -35.38 -8.93
N LEU A 702 22.71 -34.51 -9.36
CA LEU A 702 22.84 -33.07 -9.33
C LEU A 702 22.11 -32.53 -8.10
N VAL A 703 22.77 -31.67 -7.35
CA VAL A 703 22.15 -30.93 -6.22
C VAL A 703 21.91 -29.52 -6.67
N LEU A 704 20.64 -29.18 -6.83
CA LEU A 704 20.22 -27.82 -7.21
C LEU A 704 19.72 -27.06 -6.00
N ARG A 705 20.10 -25.78 -5.93
CA ARG A 705 19.63 -24.86 -4.90
C ARG A 705 19.12 -23.57 -5.54
N ASP A 706 18.12 -22.99 -4.91
CA ASP A 706 17.61 -21.67 -5.24
C ASP A 706 18.68 -20.62 -4.93
N GLN A 707 19.02 -19.78 -5.90
CA GLN A 707 20.12 -18.83 -5.81
C GLN A 707 19.76 -17.64 -4.94
N LEU A 708 20.64 -17.26 -4.02
CA LEU A 708 20.51 -16.02 -3.26
C LEU A 708 20.66 -14.82 -4.18
N LYS A 709 19.83 -13.80 -3.99
CA LYS A 709 20.00 -12.52 -4.69
C LYS A 709 21.36 -11.91 -4.36
N GLU A 710 21.98 -11.27 -5.35
CA GLU A 710 23.34 -10.72 -5.23
C GLU A 710 23.51 -9.75 -4.05
N ASP A 711 22.45 -9.02 -3.70
CA ASP A 711 22.47 -8.03 -2.64
C ASP A 711 21.89 -8.54 -1.30
N ALA A 712 21.44 -9.80 -1.19
CA ALA A 712 20.81 -10.35 0.01
C ALA A 712 21.73 -10.27 1.24
N LEU A 713 23.02 -10.69 1.11
CA LEU A 713 23.98 -10.60 2.19
C LEU A 713 24.22 -9.14 2.62
N SER A 714 24.42 -8.26 1.65
CA SER A 714 24.65 -6.84 1.94
C SER A 714 23.44 -6.18 2.58
N ALA A 715 22.22 -6.62 2.22
CA ALA A 715 20.97 -6.16 2.81
C ALA A 715 20.89 -6.50 4.30
N VAL A 716 21.18 -7.76 4.66
CA VAL A 716 21.19 -8.21 6.07
C VAL A 716 22.26 -7.46 6.88
N GLU A 717 23.47 -7.34 6.33
CA GLU A 717 24.54 -6.57 7.00
C GLU A 717 24.17 -5.10 7.23
N GLN A 718 23.50 -4.47 6.26
CA GLN A 718 23.03 -3.08 6.40
C GLN A 718 21.93 -2.96 7.45
N LEU A 719 20.99 -3.90 7.51
CA LEU A 719 19.97 -3.96 8.55
C LEU A 719 20.60 -4.11 9.95
N HIS A 720 21.61 -4.96 10.11
CA HIS A 720 22.36 -5.08 11.37
C HIS A 720 23.08 -3.77 11.73
N LYS A 721 23.67 -3.08 10.77
CA LYS A 721 24.29 -1.74 11.01
C LYS A 721 23.26 -0.70 11.46
N GLU A 722 22.00 -0.82 11.00
CA GLU A 722 20.89 -0.01 11.47
C GLU A 722 20.30 -0.49 12.82
N GLY A 723 20.90 -1.52 13.44
CA GLY A 723 20.50 -2.08 14.73
C GLY A 723 19.23 -2.92 14.67
N LYS A 724 18.92 -3.52 13.49
CA LYS A 724 17.76 -4.39 13.30
C LYS A 724 18.15 -5.85 13.42
N ARG A 725 17.25 -6.67 13.94
CA ARG A 725 17.36 -8.13 13.92
C ARG A 725 16.71 -8.67 12.66
N VAL A 726 17.32 -9.67 12.06
CA VAL A 726 16.82 -10.28 10.81
C VAL A 726 16.49 -11.74 11.07
N TYR A 727 15.23 -12.12 10.81
CA TYR A 727 14.73 -13.49 10.95
C TYR A 727 14.29 -13.99 9.58
N ILE A 728 14.47 -15.28 9.33
CA ILE A 728 14.05 -15.94 8.09
C ILE A 728 12.93 -16.91 8.43
N VAL A 729 11.86 -16.91 7.63
CA VAL A 729 10.75 -17.87 7.73
C VAL A 729 10.55 -18.49 6.36
N SER A 730 10.42 -19.82 6.28
CA SER A 730 10.22 -20.52 5.01
C SER A 730 9.45 -21.83 5.18
N GLY A 731 8.75 -22.26 4.12
CA GLY A 731 8.17 -23.61 4.02
C GLY A 731 9.19 -24.72 3.81
N ASP A 732 10.43 -24.36 3.43
CA ASP A 732 11.50 -25.32 3.19
C ASP A 732 11.95 -26.00 4.49
N ASN A 733 12.59 -27.18 4.32
CA ASN A 733 13.16 -27.94 5.43
C ASN A 733 14.07 -27.04 6.30
N GLN A 734 13.99 -27.19 7.62
CA GLN A 734 14.75 -26.43 8.60
C GLN A 734 16.26 -26.41 8.29
N GLN A 735 16.85 -27.50 7.83
CA GLN A 735 18.29 -27.59 7.50
C GLN A 735 18.68 -26.63 6.37
N ILE A 736 17.83 -26.51 5.34
CA ILE A 736 18.04 -25.59 4.20
C ILE A 736 17.97 -24.14 4.69
N VAL A 737 16.97 -23.85 5.53
CA VAL A 737 16.75 -22.49 6.05
C VAL A 737 17.89 -22.09 6.99
N ASP A 738 18.39 -23.01 7.83
CA ASP A 738 19.54 -22.79 8.71
C ASP A 738 20.84 -22.54 7.92
N GLU A 739 21.04 -23.23 6.79
CA GLU A 739 22.18 -23.00 5.90
C GLU A 739 22.12 -21.60 5.29
N VAL A 740 20.96 -21.20 4.76
CA VAL A 740 20.74 -19.84 4.22
C VAL A 740 20.93 -18.77 5.31
N ALA A 741 20.37 -18.99 6.49
CA ALA A 741 20.51 -18.07 7.63
C ALA A 741 21.97 -17.91 8.06
N SER A 742 22.73 -18.98 8.04
CA SER A 742 24.17 -18.96 8.34
C SER A 742 24.97 -18.19 7.29
N LYS A 743 24.66 -18.40 5.99
CA LYS A 743 25.27 -17.67 4.86
C LYS A 743 25.00 -16.17 4.92
N LEU A 744 23.78 -15.80 5.33
CA LEU A 744 23.32 -14.42 5.42
C LEU A 744 23.56 -13.77 6.79
N HIS A 745 24.06 -14.53 7.77
CA HIS A 745 24.21 -14.08 9.17
C HIS A 745 22.90 -13.64 9.83
N ALA A 746 21.78 -14.25 9.48
CA ALA A 746 20.48 -13.97 10.10
C ALA A 746 20.45 -14.40 11.58
N ASP A 747 19.71 -13.67 12.42
CA ASP A 747 19.66 -13.93 13.87
C ASP A 747 18.86 -15.17 14.25
N LYS A 748 17.80 -15.50 13.46
CA LYS A 748 16.96 -16.69 13.65
C LYS A 748 16.43 -17.19 12.31
N ALA A 749 16.10 -18.48 12.29
CA ALA A 749 15.53 -19.17 11.13
C ALA A 749 14.42 -20.13 11.55
N PHE A 750 13.31 -20.13 10.82
CA PHE A 750 12.15 -20.99 11.01
C PHE A 750 11.85 -21.68 9.67
N GLY A 751 12.11 -22.97 9.61
CA GLY A 751 11.87 -23.81 8.44
C GLY A 751 10.70 -24.77 8.64
N GLY A 752 10.20 -25.35 7.56
CA GLY A 752 9.08 -26.29 7.56
C GLY A 752 7.74 -25.65 7.92
N CYS A 753 7.61 -24.33 7.76
CA CYS A 753 6.43 -23.60 8.18
C CYS A 753 5.31 -23.71 7.14
N LEU A 754 4.14 -24.16 7.55
CA LEU A 754 2.90 -23.96 6.82
C LEU A 754 2.49 -22.48 6.85
N PRO A 755 1.65 -22.00 5.92
CA PRO A 755 1.23 -20.59 5.87
C PRO A 755 0.70 -20.05 7.20
N GLU A 756 -0.14 -20.80 7.90
CA GLU A 756 -0.69 -20.46 9.21
C GLU A 756 0.40 -20.35 10.29
N GLN A 757 1.39 -21.24 10.23
CA GLN A 757 2.52 -21.21 11.16
C GLN A 757 3.42 -20.01 10.91
N LYS A 758 3.60 -19.56 9.65
CA LYS A 758 4.28 -18.30 9.34
C LYS A 758 3.58 -17.13 10.01
N VAL A 759 2.24 -17.05 9.89
CA VAL A 759 1.41 -16.02 10.56
C VAL A 759 1.61 -16.06 12.07
N GLN A 760 1.58 -17.26 12.68
CA GLN A 760 1.73 -17.41 14.13
C GLN A 760 3.13 -16.96 14.60
N HIS A 761 4.19 -17.36 13.91
CA HIS A 761 5.56 -16.89 14.23
C HIS A 761 5.67 -15.37 14.17
N VAL A 762 5.09 -14.73 13.14
CA VAL A 762 5.10 -13.27 13.02
C VAL A 762 4.30 -12.62 14.17
N LYS A 763 3.14 -13.16 14.54
CA LYS A 763 2.35 -12.68 15.68
C LYS A 763 3.12 -12.80 17.00
N ASP A 764 3.82 -13.91 17.24
CA ASP A 764 4.64 -14.12 18.44
C ASP A 764 5.82 -13.14 18.53
N ILE A 765 6.44 -12.83 17.40
CA ILE A 765 7.54 -11.84 17.33
C ILE A 765 6.99 -10.43 17.56
N LYS A 766 5.88 -10.08 16.91
CA LYS A 766 5.19 -8.80 17.03
C LYS A 766 4.76 -8.48 18.47
N ALA A 767 4.38 -9.47 19.26
CA ALA A 767 4.02 -9.28 20.66
C ALA A 767 5.16 -8.68 21.51
N ASN A 768 6.42 -8.79 21.05
CA ASN A 768 7.61 -8.37 21.81
C ASN A 768 8.43 -7.27 21.11
N ALA A 769 8.21 -6.98 19.85
CA ALA A 769 8.99 -6.03 19.07
C ALA A 769 8.23 -5.56 17.84
N VAL A 770 8.41 -4.30 17.43
CA VAL A 770 7.83 -3.78 16.18
C VAL A 770 8.43 -4.54 15.00
N THR A 771 7.58 -5.27 14.29
CA THR A 771 7.97 -6.28 13.32
C THR A 771 7.52 -5.91 11.91
N ALA A 772 8.49 -5.86 10.97
CA ALA A 772 8.20 -5.85 9.54
C ALA A 772 8.27 -7.27 8.97
N PHE A 773 7.33 -7.64 8.11
CA PHE A 773 7.40 -8.86 7.33
C PHE A 773 7.63 -8.52 5.86
N VAL A 774 8.52 -9.26 5.21
CA VAL A 774 8.90 -9.10 3.80
C VAL A 774 8.61 -10.39 3.05
N GLY A 775 7.78 -10.30 2.02
CA GLY A 775 7.41 -11.43 1.16
C GLY A 775 7.13 -10.98 -0.28
N ASP A 776 6.98 -11.91 -1.21
CA ASP A 776 6.78 -11.64 -2.64
C ASP A 776 5.51 -12.28 -3.22
N GLY A 777 4.96 -13.29 -2.56
CA GLY A 777 3.93 -14.16 -3.09
C GLY A 777 2.51 -13.90 -2.59
N VAL A 778 1.52 -14.46 -3.33
CA VAL A 778 0.10 -14.50 -2.92
C VAL A 778 -0.05 -15.18 -1.55
N ASN A 779 0.74 -16.24 -1.32
CA ASN A 779 0.72 -17.01 -0.08
C ASN A 779 1.17 -16.22 1.15
N ASP A 780 1.89 -15.11 0.94
CA ASP A 780 2.40 -14.27 2.02
C ASP A 780 1.47 -13.10 2.38
N ALA A 781 0.43 -12.84 1.58
CA ALA A 781 -0.52 -11.75 1.84
C ALA A 781 -1.13 -11.80 3.26
N PRO A 782 -1.55 -12.97 3.81
CA PRO A 782 -2.03 -13.07 5.19
C PRO A 782 -0.94 -12.75 6.23
N VAL A 783 0.32 -13.11 5.95
CA VAL A 783 1.46 -12.84 6.85
C VAL A 783 1.82 -11.37 6.81
N ILE A 784 1.85 -10.76 5.59
CA ILE A 784 2.07 -9.33 5.36
C ILE A 784 1.07 -8.51 6.18
N THR A 785 -0.22 -8.83 6.08
CA THR A 785 -1.28 -8.10 6.81
C THR A 785 -1.23 -8.30 8.33
N SER A 786 -0.73 -9.43 8.82
CA SER A 786 -0.65 -9.73 10.25
C SER A 786 0.53 -9.02 10.95
N SER A 787 1.52 -8.56 10.23
CA SER A 787 2.68 -7.83 10.76
C SER A 787 2.32 -6.38 11.16
N ASP A 788 3.24 -5.69 11.87
CA ASP A 788 3.09 -4.24 12.12
C ASP A 788 3.31 -3.44 10.84
N LEU A 789 4.19 -3.93 9.97
CA LEU A 789 4.51 -3.34 8.68
C LEU A 789 4.71 -4.44 7.64
N GLY A 790 3.88 -4.45 6.60
CA GLY A 790 3.99 -5.37 5.49
C GLY A 790 4.81 -4.78 4.34
N ILE A 791 5.79 -5.53 3.84
CA ILE A 791 6.65 -5.12 2.71
C ILE A 791 6.53 -6.18 1.61
N ALA A 792 6.12 -5.76 0.41
CA ALA A 792 6.11 -6.62 -0.77
C ALA A 792 7.36 -6.39 -1.63
N MET A 793 7.88 -7.48 -2.19
CA MET A 793 9.04 -7.48 -3.09
C MET A 793 8.59 -7.64 -4.54
N GLY A 794 9.21 -6.84 -5.44
CA GLY A 794 9.04 -6.93 -6.90
C GLY A 794 7.78 -6.25 -7.46
N ALA A 795 7.95 -5.48 -8.55
CA ALA A 795 6.83 -4.87 -9.30
C ALA A 795 6.02 -5.90 -10.09
N LEU A 796 6.62 -7.07 -10.36
CA LEU A 796 6.02 -8.23 -11.03
C LEU A 796 5.49 -9.25 -10.00
N GLY A 797 5.57 -8.93 -8.70
CA GLY A 797 5.06 -9.79 -7.62
C GLY A 797 3.55 -10.00 -7.71
N ALA A 798 3.08 -10.97 -6.97
CA ALA A 798 1.66 -11.28 -6.93
C ALA A 798 0.83 -10.06 -6.52
N ASP A 799 -0.15 -9.73 -7.31
CA ASP A 799 -1.04 -8.57 -7.15
C ASP A 799 -1.61 -8.48 -5.73
N ALA A 800 -1.99 -9.62 -5.16
CA ALA A 800 -2.49 -9.71 -3.78
C ALA A 800 -1.46 -9.29 -2.71
N ALA A 801 -0.17 -9.61 -2.91
CA ALA A 801 0.89 -9.19 -1.98
C ALA A 801 1.12 -7.67 -2.06
N ILE A 802 1.11 -7.11 -3.27
CA ILE A 802 1.23 -5.65 -3.47
C ILE A 802 0.05 -4.92 -2.83
N GLU A 803 -1.17 -5.41 -2.99
CA GLU A 803 -2.37 -4.82 -2.38
C GLU A 803 -2.33 -4.87 -0.85
N ALA A 804 -1.91 -6.01 -0.29
CA ALA A 804 -1.83 -6.24 1.15
C ALA A 804 -0.69 -5.45 1.84
N ALA A 805 0.38 -5.12 1.12
CA ALA A 805 1.57 -4.49 1.69
C ALA A 805 1.39 -3.00 2.00
N ASP A 806 2.11 -2.52 2.99
CA ASP A 806 2.24 -1.09 3.35
C ASP A 806 3.37 -0.40 2.56
N VAL A 807 4.39 -1.17 2.18
CA VAL A 807 5.56 -0.72 1.42
C VAL A 807 5.82 -1.70 0.27
N VAL A 808 6.13 -1.19 -0.90
CA VAL A 808 6.46 -2.00 -2.08
C VAL A 808 7.87 -1.66 -2.58
N ILE A 809 8.70 -2.69 -2.72
CA ILE A 809 10.04 -2.59 -3.32
C ILE A 809 9.92 -2.97 -4.79
N MET A 810 10.09 -2.00 -5.70
CA MET A 810 9.78 -2.15 -7.12
C MET A 810 10.82 -2.98 -7.90
N ASP A 811 12.09 -2.89 -7.55
CA ASP A 811 13.22 -3.51 -8.26
C ASP A 811 13.69 -4.83 -7.67
N ASP A 812 12.89 -5.41 -6.82
CA ASP A 812 13.10 -6.74 -6.22
C ASP A 812 14.47 -6.90 -5.48
N LYS A 813 15.03 -5.80 -4.95
CA LYS A 813 16.31 -5.77 -4.23
C LYS A 813 16.12 -5.70 -2.72
N PRO A 814 16.49 -6.73 -1.95
CA PRO A 814 16.44 -6.71 -0.48
C PRO A 814 17.17 -5.54 0.18
N SER A 815 18.24 -5.02 -0.43
CA SER A 815 18.98 -3.86 0.07
C SER A 815 18.14 -2.58 0.19
N LYS A 816 17.05 -2.47 -0.58
CA LYS A 816 16.12 -1.32 -0.50
C LYS A 816 15.34 -1.27 0.83
N ILE A 817 15.21 -2.38 1.54
CA ILE A 817 14.56 -2.42 2.86
C ILE A 817 15.37 -1.60 3.85
N SER A 818 16.68 -1.79 3.88
CA SER A 818 17.58 -0.98 4.73
C SER A 818 17.56 0.48 4.35
N LEU A 819 17.52 0.79 3.03
CA LEU A 819 17.37 2.15 2.51
C LEU A 819 16.06 2.80 2.99
N ALA A 820 14.93 2.07 2.94
CA ALA A 820 13.63 2.54 3.40
C ALA A 820 13.66 2.91 4.89
N ILE A 821 14.20 2.03 5.73
CA ILE A 821 14.32 2.23 7.18
C ILE A 821 15.23 3.43 7.50
N ALA A 822 16.43 3.50 6.90
CA ALA A 822 17.37 4.58 7.12
C ALA A 822 16.82 5.93 6.66
N SER A 823 16.15 5.96 5.50
CA SER A 823 15.51 7.16 4.97
C SER A 823 14.37 7.62 5.86
N SER A 824 13.54 6.71 6.38
CA SER A 824 12.45 7.02 7.29
C SER A 824 12.96 7.64 8.60
N LYS A 825 14.01 7.11 9.19
CA LYS A 825 14.68 7.74 10.34
C LYS A 825 15.16 9.16 10.04
N ARG A 826 15.69 9.38 8.83
CA ARG A 826 16.18 10.70 8.39
C ARG A 826 15.03 11.68 8.17
N ILE A 827 13.90 11.23 7.60
CA ILE A 827 12.70 12.05 7.42
C ILE A 827 12.19 12.52 8.79
N LEU A 828 12.02 11.61 9.74
CA LEU A 828 11.60 11.95 11.11
C LEU A 828 12.59 12.89 11.81
N LYS A 829 13.88 12.69 11.61
CA LYS A 829 14.90 13.59 12.16
C LYS A 829 14.73 15.01 11.64
N VAL A 830 14.57 15.20 10.33
CA VAL A 830 14.36 16.51 9.70
C VAL A 830 13.05 17.15 10.18
N ALA A 831 11.96 16.39 10.26
CA ALA A 831 10.70 16.86 10.80
C ALA A 831 10.86 17.35 12.26
N ASN A 832 11.51 16.57 13.12
CA ASN A 832 11.78 16.93 14.50
C ASN A 832 12.73 18.14 14.63
N GLU A 833 13.75 18.25 13.78
CA GLU A 833 14.63 19.43 13.72
C GLU A 833 13.82 20.69 13.41
N ASN A 834 12.89 20.63 12.44
CA ASN A 834 12.00 21.73 12.10
C ASN A 834 11.07 22.09 13.27
N ILE A 835 10.46 21.10 13.92
CA ILE A 835 9.59 21.32 15.10
C ILE A 835 10.36 22.02 16.20
N CYS A 836 11.51 21.49 16.61
CA CYS A 836 12.32 22.04 17.70
C CYS A 836 12.81 23.45 17.37
N PHE A 837 13.28 23.68 16.15
CA PHE A 837 13.78 24.98 15.70
C PHE A 837 12.65 26.02 15.69
N ALA A 838 11.49 25.71 15.08
CA ALA A 838 10.37 26.61 15.02
C ALA A 838 9.81 26.96 16.41
N ILE A 839 9.62 25.99 17.29
CA ILE A 839 9.13 26.21 18.65
C ILE A 839 10.14 27.04 19.46
N LEU A 840 11.44 26.73 19.38
CA LEU A 840 12.48 27.46 20.12
C LEU A 840 12.49 28.93 19.74
N ILE A 841 12.55 29.26 18.45
CA ILE A 841 12.56 30.67 18.00
C ILE A 841 11.27 31.38 18.40
N LYS A 842 10.11 30.75 18.26
CA LYS A 842 8.81 31.31 18.65
C LYS A 842 8.74 31.64 20.16
N VAL A 843 9.14 30.69 21.01
CA VAL A 843 9.13 30.90 22.47
C VAL A 843 10.06 32.06 22.86
N VAL A 844 11.29 32.09 22.30
CA VAL A 844 12.24 33.19 22.56
C VAL A 844 11.66 34.52 22.11
N THR A 845 11.10 34.59 20.89
CA THR A 845 10.57 35.85 20.34
C THR A 845 9.30 36.29 21.05
N LEU A 846 8.40 35.39 21.49
CA LEU A 846 7.23 35.70 22.32
C LEU A 846 7.64 36.32 23.67
N ILE A 847 8.67 35.75 24.31
CA ILE A 847 9.22 36.29 25.57
C ILE A 847 9.76 37.71 25.33
N LEU A 848 10.57 37.91 24.30
CA LEU A 848 11.09 39.23 23.94
C LEU A 848 9.97 40.23 23.58
N GLY A 849 8.91 39.77 22.91
CA GLY A 849 7.72 40.56 22.58
C GLY A 849 6.95 41.02 23.84
N ALA A 850 6.75 40.12 24.80
CA ALA A 850 6.09 40.42 26.06
C ALA A 850 6.87 41.48 26.86
N PHE A 851 8.20 41.44 26.88
CA PHE A 851 9.04 42.46 27.50
C PHE A 851 9.13 43.76 26.66
N GLY A 852 8.66 43.77 25.42
CA GLY A 852 8.73 44.92 24.51
C GLY A 852 10.10 45.16 23.90
N ILE A 853 10.94 44.14 23.86
CA ILE A 853 12.26 44.16 23.20
C ILE A 853 12.12 43.82 21.70
N ALA A 854 11.24 42.85 21.38
CA ALA A 854 10.96 42.49 19.98
C ALA A 854 10.05 43.56 19.34
N ASN A 855 10.41 43.94 18.12
CA ASN A 855 9.59 44.78 17.26
C ASN A 855 8.87 43.92 16.21
N MET A 856 8.01 44.49 15.41
CA MET A 856 7.22 43.78 14.39
C MET A 856 8.10 43.12 13.32
N TRP A 857 9.27 43.68 12.97
CA TRP A 857 10.23 43.11 12.05
C TRP A 857 10.81 41.80 12.57
N MET A 858 11.16 41.77 13.86
CA MET A 858 11.64 40.52 14.50
C MET A 858 10.52 39.48 14.54
N ALA A 859 9.27 39.95 14.77
CA ALA A 859 8.10 39.07 14.77
C ALA A 859 7.92 38.34 13.45
N ILE A 860 7.98 39.07 12.32
CA ILE A 860 7.80 38.52 10.98
C ILE A 860 8.98 37.58 10.65
N PHE A 861 10.20 37.97 10.97
CA PHE A 861 11.37 37.11 10.72
C PHE A 861 11.23 35.80 11.51
N ALA A 862 10.75 35.86 12.75
CA ALA A 862 10.52 34.68 13.59
C ALA A 862 9.39 33.79 13.08
N ASP A 863 8.46 34.33 12.30
CA ASP A 863 7.38 33.56 11.67
C ASP A 863 7.77 33.11 10.25
N THR A 864 7.75 34.04 9.30
CA THR A 864 7.96 33.76 7.87
C THR A 864 9.40 33.31 7.55
N GLY A 865 10.44 33.94 8.18
CA GLY A 865 11.82 33.55 7.98
C GLY A 865 12.13 32.14 8.48
N VAL A 866 11.57 31.79 9.63
CA VAL A 866 11.71 30.42 10.19
C VAL A 866 10.95 29.42 9.34
N ALA A 867 9.74 29.73 8.87
CA ALA A 867 8.98 28.87 7.97
C ALA A 867 9.78 28.57 6.70
N MET A 868 10.35 29.58 6.07
CA MET A 868 11.19 29.43 4.88
C MET A 868 12.44 28.55 5.13
N LEU A 869 13.09 28.70 6.27
CA LEU A 869 14.25 27.85 6.64
C LEU A 869 13.83 26.39 6.87
N CYS A 870 12.69 26.16 7.53
CA CYS A 870 12.16 24.81 7.73
C CYS A 870 11.75 24.15 6.40
N VAL A 871 11.11 24.90 5.50
CA VAL A 871 10.78 24.47 4.14
C VAL A 871 12.04 24.07 3.36
N LEU A 872 13.06 24.91 3.36
CA LEU A 872 14.35 24.61 2.70
C LEU A 872 15.03 23.37 3.31
N ASN A 873 14.92 23.18 4.63
CA ASN A 873 15.42 21.97 5.29
C ASN A 873 14.65 20.73 4.83
N SER A 874 13.32 20.81 4.68
CA SER A 874 12.47 19.72 4.21
C SER A 874 12.77 19.34 2.75
N LEU A 875 12.99 20.32 1.86
CA LEU A 875 13.32 20.07 0.44
C LEU A 875 14.63 19.28 0.24
N ARG A 876 15.54 19.25 1.24
CA ARG A 876 16.73 18.40 1.19
C ARG A 876 16.37 16.92 1.12
N LEU A 877 15.16 16.54 1.56
CA LEU A 877 14.69 15.16 1.54
C LEU A 877 14.38 14.65 0.12
N LEU A 878 14.06 15.53 -0.82
CA LEU A 878 13.93 15.15 -2.24
C LEU A 878 15.24 14.58 -2.81
N HIS A 879 16.39 14.94 -2.22
CA HIS A 879 17.70 14.50 -2.64
C HIS A 879 18.32 13.42 -1.72
N ILE A 880 17.55 12.84 -0.79
CA ILE A 880 18.01 11.73 0.10
C ILE A 880 18.62 10.61 -0.74
N ALA A 881 18.13 10.47 -1.93
CA ALA A 881 18.45 9.42 -2.86
C ALA A 881 19.81 9.58 -3.60
N ARG A 882 20.52 10.69 -3.45
CA ARG A 882 21.78 10.95 -4.22
C ARG A 882 23.07 10.64 -3.46
N LYS A 883 23.03 10.09 -2.24
CA LYS A 883 24.25 9.75 -1.48
C LYS A 883 24.28 8.30 -1.03
#